data_e60287b61984c3690e3744e3f72be418
#
_entry.id   e60287b61984c3690e3744e3f72be418
#
_cell.length_a   1.000
_cell.length_b   1.000
_cell.length_c   1.000
_cell.angle_alpha   90.00
_cell.angle_beta   90.00
_cell.angle_gamma   90.00
#
_symmetry.space_group_name_H-M   'P 1'
#
loop_
_entity.id
_entity.type
_entity.pdbx_description
1 polymer ?
#
loop_
_entity_poly.entity_id
_entity_poly.type
_entity_poly.pdbx_seq_one_letter_code
_entity_poly.pdbx_strand_id
1 'polypeptide(L)'
;MNIQLTISMLVSDRMETLGKCLSSLKPLLRELDSELIVVFTGKKEKTLELVRQYTSQIIRFEWCNDFAKARNAGLNEAKGEWFLYLDDDEWFDDTTELIHFFKSGEYRQYQSAFYVVRNYQDLDGKDYSDTDVGRMCRITPETRFVFPIHENLVPFDKPNKKMRTFAHHYGYAKKEKTYQRDARTGRNIPLLMEMLEENPASPQVYMQLTQEYRRIRECDMAVEYCRKGLGLARKEDRIYNYELWLQVNLPLLISYTGDYRLALKEGKQILRHPRTLEVGALHLCVTLVALCRDLKEYQEGLKYVRRYHEKLLELHGCPTKAALQRSVEITFESGAANAVLVYVDGLTLAAEVKDFRMIRQIFSWFPWDDKEQALPQYSRLEAWKNKYETEKNSILAEYARLDTDSTYVSIQKMLYAEKQGDIHRTEELWHICANDCPPGFQWELIEIAVRNHILLKPLLKQMPPETWDEYTEAVTERKDWDTMQEFYRECMPLLEGRPFYAGKLEQRFLEKMLTRDLLEPSELIKRLEEYCTSVCSGAETVYREEALASPEDYALPTRYRFAAALKRALRLIEKEEFIESFPYLKEALRIYPRMSGAVGQLLRYLEEEAQAPRTAVSEEFQLLGAQVKQALRGLMETGRWEEAQSVIGQLLALLPDDIEALRMKQEILRARI
;
A
#
# COMPACT_ATOMS: atom_id res chain seq x y z
N MET A 1 -20.54 -29.46 36.84
CA MET A 1 -20.61 -28.14 36.17
C MET A 1 -20.84 -28.42 34.70
N ASN A 2 -21.80 -27.74 34.09
CA ASN A 2 -22.00 -27.88 32.62
C ASN A 2 -20.95 -27.02 31.91
N ILE A 3 -20.11 -27.66 31.13
CA ILE A 3 -19.11 -26.93 30.31
C ILE A 3 -19.86 -26.12 29.24
N GLN A 4 -19.60 -24.81 29.19
CA GLN A 4 -20.23 -23.91 28.23
C GLN A 4 -19.56 -23.99 26.84
N LEU A 5 -18.21 -24.10 26.84
CA LEU A 5 -17.41 -24.02 25.64
C LEU A 5 -16.34 -25.10 25.59
N THR A 6 -16.35 -25.91 24.58
CA THR A 6 -15.21 -26.75 24.20
C THR A 6 -14.39 -26.01 23.12
N ILE A 7 -13.11 -25.78 23.41
CA ILE A 7 -12.13 -25.27 22.45
C ILE A 7 -11.34 -26.48 21.93
N SER A 8 -11.29 -26.66 20.62
CA SER A 8 -10.53 -27.75 20.00
C SER A 8 -9.43 -27.20 19.10
N MET A 9 -8.21 -27.68 19.26
CA MET A 9 -7.07 -27.32 18.41
C MET A 9 -6.51 -28.55 17.70
N LEU A 10 -6.32 -28.42 16.39
CA LEU A 10 -5.54 -29.37 15.62
C LEU A 10 -4.08 -28.91 15.67
N VAL A 11 -3.20 -29.72 16.27
CA VAL A 11 -1.81 -29.34 16.55
C VAL A 11 -0.84 -30.26 15.81
N SER A 12 0.01 -29.66 15.02
CA SER A 12 1.15 -30.28 14.35
C SER A 12 2.47 -29.96 15.10
N ASP A 13 3.60 -30.09 14.43
CA ASP A 13 4.92 -29.79 15.04
C ASP A 13 5.38 -28.31 14.83
N ARG A 14 4.45 -27.36 14.74
CA ARG A 14 4.70 -25.92 14.53
C ARG A 14 4.96 -25.18 15.83
N MET A 15 6.16 -25.33 16.37
CA MET A 15 6.54 -24.71 17.64
C MET A 15 6.57 -23.18 17.62
N GLU A 16 6.77 -22.54 16.45
CA GLU A 16 6.95 -21.10 16.31
C GLU A 16 5.69 -20.29 16.69
N THR A 17 4.50 -20.82 16.39
CA THR A 17 3.20 -20.17 16.61
C THR A 17 2.43 -20.75 17.77
N LEU A 18 2.57 -22.05 18.03
CA LEU A 18 1.78 -22.81 19.00
C LEU A 18 1.76 -22.17 20.40
N GLY A 19 2.89 -21.62 20.87
CA GLY A 19 2.97 -20.95 22.19
C GLY A 19 2.07 -19.72 22.26
N LYS A 20 1.97 -18.93 21.18
CA LYS A 20 1.07 -17.78 21.06
C LYS A 20 -0.39 -18.23 21.01
N CYS A 21 -0.67 -19.24 20.19
CA CYS A 21 -2.02 -19.82 20.06
C CYS A 21 -2.57 -20.25 21.43
N LEU A 22 -1.83 -21.11 22.12
CA LEU A 22 -2.23 -21.62 23.45
C LEU A 22 -2.34 -20.48 24.49
N SER A 23 -1.42 -19.50 24.44
CA SER A 23 -1.45 -18.36 25.39
C SER A 23 -2.66 -17.48 25.19
N SER A 24 -3.11 -17.27 23.95
CA SER A 24 -4.30 -16.46 23.64
C SER A 24 -5.61 -17.05 24.17
N LEU A 25 -5.62 -18.36 24.44
CA LEU A 25 -6.80 -19.05 24.97
C LEU A 25 -6.91 -18.99 26.51
N LYS A 26 -5.82 -18.61 27.21
CA LYS A 26 -5.83 -18.56 28.68
C LYS A 26 -6.97 -17.72 29.28
N PRO A 27 -7.33 -16.55 28.74
CA PRO A 27 -8.46 -15.79 29.29
C PRO A 27 -9.79 -16.55 29.16
N LEU A 28 -10.05 -17.20 28.02
CA LEU A 28 -11.25 -18.01 27.85
C LEU A 28 -11.30 -19.17 28.84
N LEU A 29 -10.20 -19.90 29.04
CA LEU A 29 -10.08 -21.02 29.96
C LEU A 29 -10.19 -20.62 31.43
N ARG A 30 -9.88 -19.37 31.79
CA ARG A 30 -9.97 -18.84 33.16
C ARG A 30 -11.32 -18.24 33.48
N GLU A 31 -11.93 -17.60 32.49
CA GLU A 31 -13.11 -16.77 32.70
C GLU A 31 -14.43 -17.50 32.38
N LEU A 32 -14.38 -18.61 31.65
CA LEU A 32 -15.53 -19.40 31.26
C LEU A 32 -15.43 -20.85 31.80
N ASP A 33 -16.57 -21.47 32.05
CA ASP A 33 -16.64 -22.92 32.24
C ASP A 33 -16.32 -23.60 30.89
N SER A 34 -15.03 -23.75 30.59
CA SER A 34 -14.55 -24.21 29.30
C SER A 34 -13.48 -25.29 29.42
N GLU A 35 -13.31 -26.06 28.37
CA GLU A 35 -12.25 -27.06 28.22
C GLU A 35 -11.45 -26.84 26.95
N LEU A 36 -10.19 -27.29 26.95
CA LEU A 36 -9.33 -27.31 25.78
C LEU A 36 -8.99 -28.76 25.42
N ILE A 37 -9.36 -29.17 24.23
CA ILE A 37 -9.02 -30.47 23.62
C ILE A 37 -8.00 -30.24 22.53
N VAL A 38 -6.86 -30.91 22.61
CA VAL A 38 -5.85 -30.88 21.56
C VAL A 38 -5.81 -32.20 20.82
N VAL A 39 -6.04 -32.15 19.50
CA VAL A 39 -5.82 -33.29 18.60
C VAL A 39 -4.41 -33.14 18.02
N PHE A 40 -3.51 -33.97 18.53
CA PHE A 40 -2.11 -33.93 18.16
C PHE A 40 -1.79 -34.86 16.99
N THR A 41 -1.41 -34.31 15.87
CA THR A 41 -1.02 -35.01 14.63
C THR A 41 0.49 -34.98 14.39
N GLY A 42 1.26 -34.29 15.26
CA GLY A 42 2.70 -34.20 15.17
C GLY A 42 3.43 -35.46 15.72
N LYS A 43 4.75 -35.39 15.69
CA LYS A 43 5.62 -36.51 16.15
C LYS A 43 6.58 -36.08 17.27
N LYS A 44 6.76 -34.76 17.52
CA LYS A 44 7.77 -34.24 18.45
C LYS A 44 7.23 -34.18 19.87
N GLU A 45 7.93 -34.86 20.79
CA GLU A 45 7.57 -34.85 22.22
C GLU A 45 7.64 -33.43 22.81
N LYS A 46 8.57 -32.59 22.37
CA LYS A 46 8.67 -31.20 22.80
C LYS A 46 7.39 -30.39 22.54
N THR A 47 6.68 -30.68 21.45
CA THR A 47 5.37 -30.06 21.16
C THR A 47 4.33 -30.49 22.20
N LEU A 48 4.31 -31.78 22.54
CA LEU A 48 3.41 -32.31 23.58
C LEU A 48 3.73 -31.76 24.96
N GLU A 49 4.99 -31.57 25.31
CA GLU A 49 5.40 -30.96 26.58
C GLU A 49 4.86 -29.55 26.72
N LEU A 50 4.86 -28.77 25.64
CA LEU A 50 4.25 -27.44 25.63
C LEU A 50 2.73 -27.52 25.78
N VAL A 51 2.05 -28.41 25.05
CA VAL A 51 0.59 -28.58 25.13
C VAL A 51 0.14 -29.01 26.53
N ARG A 52 0.87 -29.93 27.20
CA ARG A 52 0.57 -30.40 28.56
C ARG A 52 0.55 -29.30 29.63
N GLN A 53 1.17 -28.16 29.36
CA GLN A 53 1.12 -26.99 30.27
C GLN A 53 -0.26 -26.30 30.25
N TYR A 54 -1.10 -26.58 29.26
CA TYR A 54 -2.39 -25.93 29.05
C TYR A 54 -3.58 -26.89 29.21
N THR A 55 -3.42 -28.15 28.84
CA THR A 55 -4.47 -29.16 28.97
C THR A 55 -3.90 -30.57 29.13
N SER A 56 -4.66 -31.40 29.83
CA SER A 56 -4.45 -32.85 29.89
C SER A 56 -5.28 -33.62 28.83
N GLN A 57 -6.24 -32.95 28.18
CA GLN A 57 -7.11 -33.55 27.17
C GLN A 57 -6.40 -33.53 25.80
N ILE A 58 -5.55 -34.53 25.58
CA ILE A 58 -4.74 -34.65 24.36
C ILE A 58 -5.07 -35.96 23.69
N ILE A 59 -5.56 -35.87 22.45
CA ILE A 59 -5.85 -37.01 21.59
C ILE A 59 -4.69 -37.12 20.60
N ARG A 60 -3.96 -38.26 20.67
CA ARG A 60 -2.96 -38.59 19.65
C ARG A 60 -3.69 -39.14 18.43
N PHE A 61 -3.56 -38.43 17.30
CA PHE A 61 -4.22 -38.79 16.05
C PHE A 61 -3.16 -39.08 14.98
N GLU A 62 -3.15 -40.28 14.48
CA GLU A 62 -2.30 -40.64 13.35
C GLU A 62 -2.83 -39.96 12.08
N TRP A 63 -2.00 -39.14 11.47
CA TRP A 63 -2.41 -38.34 10.31
C TRP A 63 -2.75 -39.23 9.12
N CYS A 64 -4.00 -39.20 8.67
CA CYS A 64 -4.56 -40.04 7.61
C CYS A 64 -4.99 -39.20 6.38
N ASN A 65 -4.43 -38.03 6.17
CA ASN A 65 -4.80 -37.12 5.08
C ASN A 65 -6.26 -36.65 5.08
N ASP A 66 -6.88 -36.59 6.24
CA ASP A 66 -8.28 -36.22 6.41
C ASP A 66 -8.43 -35.27 7.60
N PHE A 67 -8.60 -33.98 7.30
CA PHE A 67 -8.80 -32.97 8.33
C PHE A 67 -10.11 -33.13 9.08
N ALA A 68 -11.19 -33.53 8.38
CA ALA A 68 -12.48 -33.74 9.03
C ALA A 68 -12.41 -34.87 10.06
N LYS A 69 -11.75 -36.00 9.74
CA LYS A 69 -11.54 -37.09 10.71
C LYS A 69 -10.73 -36.63 11.92
N ALA A 70 -9.66 -35.87 11.69
CA ALA A 70 -8.84 -35.34 12.77
C ALA A 70 -9.65 -34.39 13.67
N ARG A 71 -10.41 -33.44 13.10
CA ARG A 71 -11.26 -32.56 13.90
C ARG A 71 -12.42 -33.26 14.59
N ASN A 72 -13.02 -34.26 13.94
CA ASN A 72 -14.06 -35.08 14.55
C ASN A 72 -13.55 -35.87 15.76
N ALA A 73 -12.29 -36.26 15.79
CA ALA A 73 -11.70 -36.90 16.97
C ALA A 73 -11.77 -35.95 18.20
N GLY A 74 -11.51 -34.66 18.02
CA GLY A 74 -11.68 -33.66 19.08
C GLY A 74 -13.14 -33.35 19.41
N LEU A 75 -13.98 -33.23 18.40
CA LEU A 75 -15.41 -32.96 18.58
C LEU A 75 -16.14 -34.10 19.32
N ASN A 76 -15.79 -35.37 19.08
CA ASN A 76 -16.40 -36.54 19.75
C ASN A 76 -16.11 -36.55 21.26
N GLU A 77 -15.06 -35.94 21.73
CA GLU A 77 -14.71 -35.81 23.16
C GLU A 77 -15.25 -34.54 23.78
N ALA A 78 -15.87 -33.64 23.00
CA ALA A 78 -16.37 -32.36 23.43
C ALA A 78 -17.55 -32.51 24.42
N LYS A 79 -17.51 -31.77 25.53
CA LYS A 79 -18.53 -31.77 26.58
C LYS A 79 -19.23 -30.42 26.72
N GLY A 80 -18.79 -29.43 25.97
CA GLY A 80 -19.36 -28.09 25.99
C GLY A 80 -20.71 -27.98 25.29
N GLU A 81 -21.49 -26.99 25.66
CA GLU A 81 -22.70 -26.63 24.93
C GLU A 81 -22.36 -26.04 23.54
N TRP A 82 -21.22 -25.39 23.46
CA TRP A 82 -20.66 -24.78 22.24
C TRP A 82 -19.28 -25.35 21.92
N PHE A 83 -18.97 -25.39 20.62
CA PHE A 83 -17.70 -25.81 20.07
C PHE A 83 -17.02 -24.65 19.34
N LEU A 84 -15.75 -24.41 19.63
CA LEU A 84 -14.86 -23.48 18.94
C LEU A 84 -13.63 -24.22 18.49
N TYR A 85 -13.19 -24.04 17.23
CA TYR A 85 -11.94 -24.62 16.79
C TYR A 85 -10.99 -23.61 16.18
N LEU A 86 -9.68 -23.85 16.38
CA LEU A 86 -8.56 -23.05 15.86
C LEU A 86 -7.49 -23.98 15.28
N ASP A 87 -6.65 -23.39 14.43
CA ASP A 87 -5.41 -24.00 13.95
C ASP A 87 -4.21 -23.60 14.82
N ASP A 88 -3.10 -24.38 14.75
CA ASP A 88 -1.91 -24.15 15.56
C ASP A 88 -1.03 -22.95 15.10
N ASP A 89 -1.51 -22.22 14.09
CA ASP A 89 -0.92 -20.98 13.57
C ASP A 89 -1.86 -19.74 13.67
N GLU A 90 -2.93 -19.87 14.46
CA GLU A 90 -3.90 -18.80 14.71
C GLU A 90 -3.94 -18.46 16.21
N TRP A 91 -3.98 -17.18 16.56
CA TRP A 91 -4.12 -16.73 17.95
C TRP A 91 -4.96 -15.47 18.04
N PHE A 92 -5.86 -15.42 19.01
CA PHE A 92 -6.70 -14.24 19.25
C PHE A 92 -5.87 -13.05 19.72
N ASP A 93 -6.21 -11.85 19.20
CA ASP A 93 -5.70 -10.58 19.68
C ASP A 93 -6.36 -10.21 21.02
N ASP A 94 -7.68 -10.21 21.05
CA ASP A 94 -8.50 -9.95 22.23
C ASP A 94 -9.70 -10.92 22.27
N THR A 95 -9.92 -11.53 23.43
CA THR A 95 -11.04 -12.48 23.67
C THR A 95 -12.18 -11.89 24.47
N THR A 96 -12.14 -10.59 24.80
CA THR A 96 -13.14 -9.93 25.66
C THR A 96 -14.56 -10.07 25.12
N GLU A 97 -14.77 -9.89 23.82
CA GLU A 97 -16.09 -10.06 23.18
C GLU A 97 -16.59 -11.50 23.29
N LEU A 98 -15.72 -12.50 23.09
CA LEU A 98 -16.03 -13.92 23.26
C LEU A 98 -16.44 -14.22 24.69
N ILE A 99 -15.69 -13.73 25.69
CA ILE A 99 -16.00 -13.91 27.11
C ILE A 99 -17.34 -13.27 27.44
N HIS A 100 -17.58 -12.04 26.97
CA HIS A 100 -18.84 -11.35 27.16
C HIS A 100 -20.03 -12.10 26.56
N PHE A 101 -19.89 -12.61 25.35
CA PHE A 101 -20.91 -13.39 24.65
C PHE A 101 -21.41 -14.58 25.49
N PHE A 102 -20.51 -15.30 26.17
CA PHE A 102 -20.89 -16.40 27.05
C PHE A 102 -21.38 -15.93 28.43
N LYS A 103 -20.68 -14.99 29.10
CA LYS A 103 -21.03 -14.51 30.43
C LYS A 103 -22.38 -13.78 30.48
N SER A 104 -22.70 -13.01 29.44
CA SER A 104 -23.99 -12.31 29.34
C SER A 104 -25.16 -13.24 29.06
N GLY A 105 -24.91 -14.48 28.65
CA GLY A 105 -25.93 -15.40 28.19
C GLY A 105 -26.44 -15.14 26.78
N GLU A 106 -25.85 -14.18 26.05
CA GLU A 106 -26.20 -13.83 24.67
C GLU A 106 -26.10 -15.03 23.74
N TYR A 107 -25.15 -15.94 23.96
CA TYR A 107 -24.92 -17.15 23.15
C TYR A 107 -26.18 -18.03 23.02
N ARG A 108 -27.13 -17.95 23.96
CA ARG A 108 -28.38 -18.73 23.93
C ARG A 108 -29.31 -18.37 22.80
N GLN A 109 -29.14 -17.17 22.24
CA GLN A 109 -29.95 -16.66 21.13
C GLN A 109 -29.45 -17.11 19.75
N TYR A 110 -28.28 -17.75 19.69
CA TYR A 110 -27.61 -18.12 18.44
C TYR A 110 -27.37 -19.63 18.37
N GLN A 111 -27.22 -20.14 17.13
CA GLN A 111 -26.85 -21.52 16.85
C GLN A 111 -25.38 -21.63 16.39
N SER A 112 -24.87 -20.57 15.81
CA SER A 112 -23.50 -20.51 15.33
C SER A 112 -22.93 -19.09 15.44
N ALA A 113 -21.60 -18.97 15.33
CA ALA A 113 -20.95 -17.69 15.34
C ALA A 113 -19.73 -17.65 14.41
N PHE A 114 -19.45 -16.46 13.91
CA PHE A 114 -18.28 -16.12 13.13
C PHE A 114 -17.37 -15.22 13.94
N TYR A 115 -16.06 -15.37 13.77
CA TYR A 115 -15.06 -14.39 14.15
C TYR A 115 -14.18 -14.07 12.95
N VAL A 116 -13.32 -13.06 13.05
CA VAL A 116 -12.46 -12.65 11.96
C VAL A 116 -11.11 -13.36 12.04
N VAL A 117 -10.62 -13.90 10.92
CA VAL A 117 -9.22 -14.32 10.77
C VAL A 117 -8.51 -13.25 9.95
N ARG A 118 -7.50 -12.65 10.54
CA ARG A 118 -6.63 -11.65 9.90
C ARG A 118 -5.44 -12.34 9.28
N ASN A 119 -5.49 -12.45 7.96
CA ASN A 119 -4.48 -13.12 7.15
C ASN A 119 -3.39 -12.14 6.72
N TYR A 120 -2.21 -12.23 7.31
CA TYR A 120 -1.08 -11.38 6.97
C TYR A 120 -0.34 -11.87 5.73
N GLN A 121 0.01 -10.93 4.85
CA GLN A 121 0.79 -11.18 3.64
C GLN A 121 2.28 -10.86 3.86
N ASP A 122 2.59 -10.00 4.84
CA ASP A 122 3.93 -9.63 5.25
C ASP A 122 4.19 -10.00 6.73
N LEU A 123 5.46 -9.95 7.14
CA LEU A 123 5.86 -10.21 8.53
C LEU A 123 5.72 -8.98 9.43
N ASP A 124 5.61 -7.79 8.84
CA ASP A 124 5.51 -6.51 9.55
C ASP A 124 4.05 -6.22 9.97
N GLY A 125 3.10 -7.02 9.50
CA GLY A 125 1.68 -6.89 9.85
C GLY A 125 0.97 -5.69 9.23
N LYS A 126 1.53 -5.11 8.16
CA LYS A 126 0.97 -3.94 7.47
C LYS A 126 0.04 -4.32 6.33
N ASP A 127 0.33 -5.41 5.64
CA ASP A 127 -0.48 -5.95 4.55
C ASP A 127 -1.25 -7.17 5.05
N TYR A 128 -2.56 -7.04 5.15
CA TYR A 128 -3.45 -8.11 5.62
C TYR A 128 -4.82 -8.06 4.95
N SER A 129 -5.51 -9.19 5.03
CA SER A 129 -6.92 -9.30 4.66
C SER A 129 -7.72 -9.97 5.77
N ASP A 130 -8.87 -9.42 6.10
CA ASP A 130 -9.79 -9.95 7.10
C ASP A 130 -10.83 -10.88 6.45
N THR A 131 -11.07 -12.04 7.06
CA THR A 131 -12.03 -13.04 6.59
C THR A 131 -12.92 -13.49 7.75
N ASP A 132 -14.24 -13.34 7.60
CA ASP A 132 -15.21 -13.92 8.53
C ASP A 132 -15.17 -15.46 8.42
N VAL A 133 -14.86 -16.15 9.51
CA VAL A 133 -14.82 -17.62 9.55
C VAL A 133 -15.88 -18.19 10.51
N GLY A 134 -16.67 -19.15 10.03
CA GLY A 134 -17.69 -19.82 10.82
C GLY A 134 -17.07 -20.99 11.59
N ARG A 135 -16.49 -20.72 12.75
CA ARG A 135 -15.74 -21.72 13.53
C ARG A 135 -16.28 -21.96 14.94
N MET A 136 -17.48 -21.46 15.18
CA MET A 136 -18.18 -21.69 16.45
C MET A 136 -19.62 -22.14 16.19
N CYS A 137 -20.05 -23.21 16.84
CA CYS A 137 -21.45 -23.62 16.80
C CYS A 137 -21.90 -24.28 18.11
N ARG A 138 -23.22 -24.34 18.29
CA ARG A 138 -23.82 -25.16 19.32
C ARG A 138 -23.64 -26.65 18.96
N ILE A 139 -23.25 -27.47 19.94
CA ILE A 139 -23.11 -28.93 19.73
C ILE A 139 -24.47 -29.57 19.72
N THR A 140 -24.76 -30.37 18.69
CA THR A 140 -25.93 -31.22 18.55
C THR A 140 -25.48 -32.64 18.18
N PRO A 141 -26.35 -33.66 18.26
CA PRO A 141 -25.99 -35.01 17.83
C PRO A 141 -25.56 -35.09 16.34
N GLU A 142 -26.00 -34.17 15.53
CA GLU A 142 -25.68 -34.10 14.09
C GLU A 142 -24.38 -33.34 13.80
N THR A 143 -23.83 -32.64 14.82
CA THR A 143 -22.64 -31.82 14.64
C THR A 143 -21.44 -32.68 14.26
N ARG A 144 -20.83 -32.37 13.12
CA ARG A 144 -19.65 -33.07 12.61
C ARG A 144 -18.91 -32.23 11.57
N PHE A 145 -17.65 -32.56 11.39
CA PHE A 145 -16.90 -32.07 10.22
C PHE A 145 -17.12 -33.05 9.04
N VAL A 146 -17.27 -32.47 7.86
CA VAL A 146 -17.39 -33.19 6.59
C VAL A 146 -16.31 -32.71 5.62
N PHE A 147 -15.92 -33.57 4.69
CA PHE A 147 -14.87 -33.41 3.69
C PHE A 147 -13.44 -33.50 4.25
N PRO A 148 -12.61 -34.35 3.65
CA PRO A 148 -11.22 -34.57 4.08
C PRO A 148 -10.37 -33.31 4.00
N ILE A 149 -10.73 -32.40 3.08
CA ILE A 149 -10.06 -31.13 2.83
C ILE A 149 -11.10 -30.04 2.61
N HIS A 150 -10.78 -28.80 3.00
CA HIS A 150 -11.75 -27.71 3.09
C HIS A 150 -12.97 -28.14 3.92
N GLU A 151 -12.66 -28.77 5.03
CA GLU A 151 -13.63 -29.33 5.95
C GLU A 151 -14.62 -28.28 6.45
N ASN A 152 -15.88 -28.65 6.47
CA ASN A 152 -16.97 -27.81 6.95
C ASN A 152 -17.57 -28.39 8.23
N LEU A 153 -17.77 -27.56 9.22
CA LEU A 153 -18.54 -27.89 10.41
C LEU A 153 -20.04 -27.83 10.09
N VAL A 154 -20.76 -28.91 10.26
CA VAL A 154 -22.20 -29.03 9.97
C VAL A 154 -22.93 -29.65 11.13
N PRO A 155 -24.22 -29.27 11.38
CA PRO A 155 -24.92 -28.13 10.80
C PRO A 155 -24.32 -26.78 11.24
N PHE A 156 -24.45 -25.77 10.41
CA PHE A 156 -24.06 -24.40 10.74
C PHE A 156 -25.28 -23.49 10.62
N ASP A 157 -26.16 -23.61 11.61
CA ASP A 157 -27.52 -23.10 11.56
C ASP A 157 -27.63 -21.63 11.98
N LYS A 158 -28.73 -21.01 11.57
CA LYS A 158 -29.12 -19.65 11.98
C LYS A 158 -30.04 -19.73 13.22
N PRO A 159 -30.10 -18.66 14.04
CA PRO A 159 -29.39 -17.37 13.88
C PRO A 159 -27.90 -17.49 14.19
N ASN A 160 -27.08 -16.72 13.47
CA ASN A 160 -25.65 -16.65 13.70
C ASN A 160 -25.20 -15.26 14.19
N LYS A 161 -24.17 -15.26 15.04
CA LYS A 161 -23.51 -14.04 15.56
C LYS A 161 -22.26 -13.75 14.71
N LYS A 162 -22.11 -12.52 14.28
CA LYS A 162 -20.83 -12.01 13.77
C LYS A 162 -20.13 -11.25 14.86
N MET A 163 -18.90 -11.64 15.18
CA MET A 163 -18.04 -10.99 16.17
C MET A 163 -16.98 -10.15 15.47
N ARG A 164 -16.52 -9.11 16.17
CA ARG A 164 -15.38 -8.27 15.73
C ARG A 164 -14.05 -8.82 16.22
N THR A 165 -14.07 -9.68 17.24
CA THR A 165 -12.88 -10.40 17.70
C THR A 165 -12.17 -11.03 16.53
N PHE A 166 -10.85 -10.83 16.45
CA PHE A 166 -10.07 -11.44 15.38
C PHE A 166 -8.91 -12.29 15.90
N ALA A 167 -8.55 -13.28 15.11
CA ALA A 167 -7.37 -14.08 15.30
C ALA A 167 -6.31 -13.71 14.24
N HIS A 168 -5.07 -13.53 14.69
CA HIS A 168 -3.92 -13.37 13.81
C HIS A 168 -3.61 -14.69 13.10
N HIS A 169 -3.30 -14.62 11.80
CA HIS A 169 -2.84 -15.76 11.01
C HIS A 169 -1.73 -15.32 10.06
N TYR A 170 -0.51 -15.79 10.32
CA TYR A 170 0.69 -15.51 9.52
C TYR A 170 1.03 -16.64 8.54
N GLY A 171 0.13 -17.57 8.32
CA GLY A 171 0.35 -18.71 7.41
C GLY A 171 0.68 -18.31 5.98
N TYR A 172 0.30 -17.11 5.56
CA TYR A 172 0.59 -16.55 4.24
C TYR A 172 1.79 -15.60 4.20
N ALA A 173 2.26 -15.10 5.34
CA ALA A 173 3.39 -14.18 5.42
C ALA A 173 4.70 -14.89 5.02
N LYS A 174 5.39 -14.36 4.01
CA LYS A 174 6.63 -14.95 3.47
C LYS A 174 7.85 -14.36 4.16
N LYS A 175 8.71 -15.23 4.70
CA LYS A 175 10.00 -14.84 5.30
C LYS A 175 11.06 -14.39 4.28
N GLU A 176 10.92 -14.73 3.00
CA GLU A 176 11.81 -14.29 1.90
C GLU A 176 11.07 -14.27 0.56
N LYS A 177 11.47 -13.34 -0.32
CA LYS A 177 11.01 -13.25 -1.71
C LYS A 177 11.52 -14.41 -2.60
N THR A 178 11.97 -15.49 -2.02
CA THR A 178 12.41 -16.67 -2.77
C THR A 178 11.19 -17.47 -3.17
N TYR A 179 11.00 -17.62 -4.45
CA TYR A 179 10.05 -18.51 -5.15
C TYR A 179 10.35 -19.99 -4.91
N GLN A 180 10.64 -20.39 -3.67
CA GLN A 180 10.60 -21.80 -3.35
C GLN A 180 9.12 -22.18 -3.24
N ARG A 181 8.70 -23.07 -4.12
CA ARG A 181 7.38 -23.74 -4.05
C ARG A 181 7.20 -24.18 -2.61
N ASP A 182 6.32 -23.49 -1.89
CA ASP A 182 5.97 -23.87 -0.51
C ASP A 182 5.63 -25.36 -0.53
N ALA A 183 6.21 -26.13 0.38
CA ALA A 183 5.94 -27.58 0.49
C ALA A 183 4.44 -27.89 0.69
N ARG A 184 3.64 -26.90 1.07
CA ARG A 184 2.18 -26.94 1.16
C ARG A 184 1.48 -26.75 -0.19
N THR A 185 2.19 -26.24 -1.19
CA THR A 185 1.62 -25.93 -2.49
C THR A 185 1.38 -27.24 -3.25
N GLY A 186 0.12 -27.53 -3.56
CA GLY A 186 -0.28 -28.77 -4.22
C GLY A 186 -0.55 -29.96 -3.29
N ARG A 187 -0.36 -29.84 -1.97
CA ARG A 187 -0.65 -30.90 -0.99
C ARG A 187 -2.06 -31.43 -1.08
N ASN A 188 -3.00 -30.58 -1.38
CA ASN A 188 -4.41 -30.88 -1.41
C ASN A 188 -4.84 -31.61 -2.70
N ILE A 189 -4.07 -31.49 -3.77
CA ILE A 189 -4.41 -32.06 -5.09
C ILE A 189 -4.59 -33.58 -5.04
N PRO A 190 -3.67 -34.37 -4.45
CA PRO A 190 -3.86 -35.83 -4.37
C PRO A 190 -5.18 -36.22 -3.67
N LEU A 191 -5.51 -35.56 -2.56
CA LEU A 191 -6.73 -35.82 -1.80
C LEU A 191 -7.99 -35.46 -2.60
N LEU A 192 -7.97 -34.35 -3.32
CA LEU A 192 -9.08 -33.99 -4.21
C LEU A 192 -9.19 -34.91 -5.40
N MET A 193 -8.09 -35.47 -5.89
CA MET A 193 -8.11 -36.51 -6.93
C MET A 193 -8.73 -37.83 -6.44
N GLU A 194 -8.41 -38.28 -5.22
CA GLU A 194 -9.05 -39.42 -4.60
C GLU A 194 -10.58 -39.20 -4.45
N MET A 195 -10.98 -38.03 -3.97
CA MET A 195 -12.40 -37.63 -3.91
C MET A 195 -13.07 -37.63 -5.29
N LEU A 196 -12.34 -37.27 -6.34
CA LEU A 196 -12.86 -37.28 -7.70
C LEU A 196 -12.99 -38.68 -8.26
N GLU A 197 -12.10 -39.62 -7.87
CA GLU A 197 -12.24 -41.06 -8.22
C GLU A 197 -13.48 -41.66 -7.58
N GLU A 198 -13.78 -41.29 -6.32
CA GLU A 198 -14.99 -41.73 -5.62
C GLU A 198 -16.28 -41.13 -6.22
N ASN A 199 -16.21 -39.83 -6.63
CA ASN A 199 -17.35 -39.13 -7.22
C ASN A 199 -16.94 -38.30 -8.43
N PRO A 200 -16.78 -38.90 -9.63
CA PRO A 200 -16.33 -38.21 -10.85
C PRO A 200 -17.27 -37.10 -11.37
N ALA A 201 -18.51 -37.09 -10.87
CA ALA A 201 -19.53 -36.14 -11.29
C ALA A 201 -19.71 -34.97 -10.32
N SER A 202 -18.80 -34.75 -9.36
CA SER A 202 -18.90 -33.68 -8.37
C SER A 202 -18.37 -32.33 -8.87
N PRO A 203 -19.19 -31.34 -9.29
CA PRO A 203 -18.70 -30.02 -9.71
C PRO A 203 -17.97 -29.28 -8.59
N GLN A 204 -18.30 -29.54 -7.33
CA GLN A 204 -17.64 -28.94 -6.16
C GLN A 204 -16.17 -29.37 -6.07
N VAL A 205 -15.87 -30.65 -6.28
CA VAL A 205 -14.48 -31.16 -6.28
C VAL A 205 -13.69 -30.54 -7.44
N TYR A 206 -14.31 -30.41 -8.62
CA TYR A 206 -13.70 -29.71 -9.75
C TYR A 206 -13.40 -28.23 -9.44
N MET A 207 -14.30 -27.54 -8.74
CA MET A 207 -14.03 -26.17 -8.28
C MET A 207 -12.83 -26.11 -7.33
N GLN A 208 -12.74 -27.01 -6.37
CA GLN A 208 -11.63 -27.08 -5.41
C GLN A 208 -10.30 -27.41 -6.10
N LEU A 209 -10.28 -28.35 -7.04
CA LEU A 209 -9.11 -28.62 -7.87
C LEU A 209 -8.70 -27.40 -8.68
N THR A 210 -9.66 -26.68 -9.25
CA THR A 210 -9.39 -25.43 -9.96
C THR A 210 -8.72 -24.41 -9.06
N GLN A 211 -9.18 -24.24 -7.81
CA GLN A 211 -8.59 -23.33 -6.83
C GLN A 211 -7.14 -23.73 -6.48
N GLU A 212 -6.89 -25.03 -6.27
CA GLU A 212 -5.56 -25.53 -5.96
C GLU A 212 -4.58 -25.34 -7.13
N TYR A 213 -4.99 -25.68 -8.36
CA TYR A 213 -4.14 -25.47 -9.54
C TYR A 213 -3.89 -23.97 -9.81
N ARG A 214 -4.90 -23.11 -9.61
CA ARG A 214 -4.72 -21.63 -9.65
C ARG A 214 -3.66 -21.20 -8.64
N ARG A 215 -3.71 -21.71 -7.41
CA ARG A 215 -2.79 -21.35 -6.33
C ARG A 215 -1.34 -21.72 -6.66
N ILE A 216 -1.11 -22.86 -7.31
CA ILE A 216 0.22 -23.30 -7.73
C ILE A 216 0.63 -22.77 -9.10
N ARG A 217 -0.20 -21.89 -9.71
CA ARG A 217 0.01 -21.27 -11.01
C ARG A 217 0.05 -22.24 -12.19
N GLU A 218 -0.50 -23.40 -12.07
CA GLU A 218 -0.72 -24.35 -13.17
C GLU A 218 -2.05 -23.98 -13.88
N CYS A 219 -1.99 -22.85 -14.62
CA CYS A 219 -3.19 -22.23 -15.16
C CYS A 219 -3.91 -23.12 -16.19
N ASP A 220 -3.20 -23.90 -16.99
CA ASP A 220 -3.79 -24.79 -17.99
C ASP A 220 -4.64 -25.89 -17.30
N MET A 221 -4.11 -26.48 -16.23
CA MET A 221 -4.84 -27.45 -15.42
C MET A 221 -6.04 -26.81 -14.74
N ALA A 222 -5.89 -25.62 -14.20
CA ALA A 222 -7.00 -24.88 -13.60
C ALA A 222 -8.12 -24.63 -14.63
N VAL A 223 -7.80 -24.24 -15.84
CA VAL A 223 -8.78 -24.05 -16.95
C VAL A 223 -9.46 -25.35 -17.29
N GLU A 224 -8.71 -26.46 -17.40
CA GLU A 224 -9.26 -27.77 -17.72
C GLU A 224 -10.31 -28.22 -16.67
N TYR A 225 -9.92 -28.19 -15.38
CA TYR A 225 -10.82 -28.59 -14.28
C TYR A 225 -12.01 -27.64 -14.17
N CYS A 226 -11.80 -26.33 -14.35
CA CYS A 226 -12.87 -25.33 -14.36
C CYS A 226 -13.93 -25.62 -15.45
N ARG A 227 -13.50 -25.96 -16.68
CA ARG A 227 -14.43 -26.31 -17.77
C ARG A 227 -15.22 -27.60 -17.48
N LYS A 228 -14.53 -28.63 -17.01
CA LYS A 228 -15.19 -29.91 -16.63
C LYS A 228 -16.22 -29.67 -15.54
N GLY A 229 -15.85 -28.97 -14.47
CA GLY A 229 -16.74 -28.64 -13.37
C GLY A 229 -17.95 -27.81 -13.82
N LEU A 230 -17.73 -26.78 -14.64
CA LEU A 230 -18.82 -25.96 -15.17
C LEU A 230 -19.76 -26.76 -16.09
N GLY A 231 -19.21 -27.67 -16.92
CA GLY A 231 -20.01 -28.54 -17.76
C GLY A 231 -20.90 -29.51 -16.99
N LEU A 232 -20.43 -29.98 -15.81
CA LEU A 232 -21.21 -30.82 -14.92
C LEU A 232 -22.26 -30.00 -14.15
N ALA A 233 -21.86 -28.87 -13.57
CA ALA A 233 -22.75 -28.01 -12.81
C ALA A 233 -23.97 -27.55 -13.63
N ARG A 234 -23.79 -27.31 -14.92
CA ARG A 234 -24.88 -26.92 -15.84
C ARG A 234 -25.91 -28.01 -16.11
N LYS A 235 -25.61 -29.28 -15.76
CA LYS A 235 -26.55 -30.40 -15.88
C LYS A 235 -27.43 -30.55 -14.66
N GLU A 236 -27.12 -29.86 -13.57
CA GLU A 236 -27.92 -29.91 -12.35
C GLU A 236 -29.17 -29.04 -12.47
N ASP A 237 -30.24 -29.43 -11.81
CA ASP A 237 -31.54 -28.72 -11.84
C ASP A 237 -31.43 -27.34 -11.20
N ARG A 238 -30.58 -27.19 -10.19
CA ARG A 238 -30.37 -25.93 -9.45
C ARG A 238 -29.02 -25.31 -9.78
N ILE A 239 -28.96 -23.98 -9.64
CA ILE A 239 -27.71 -23.24 -9.72
C ILE A 239 -27.13 -23.18 -8.29
N TYR A 240 -25.99 -23.83 -8.09
CA TYR A 240 -25.28 -23.82 -6.83
C TYR A 240 -24.15 -22.79 -6.82
N ASN A 241 -23.62 -22.52 -5.63
CA ASN A 241 -22.52 -21.57 -5.43
C ASN A 241 -21.25 -21.92 -6.22
N TYR A 242 -20.94 -23.20 -6.39
CA TYR A 242 -19.80 -23.64 -7.20
C TYR A 242 -19.98 -23.34 -8.69
N GLU A 243 -21.20 -23.41 -9.24
CA GLU A 243 -21.45 -23.02 -10.64
C GLU A 243 -21.15 -21.52 -10.84
N LEU A 244 -21.63 -20.68 -9.93
CA LEU A 244 -21.37 -19.24 -9.96
C LEU A 244 -19.85 -18.96 -9.93
N TRP A 245 -19.12 -19.65 -9.04
CA TRP A 245 -17.67 -19.51 -8.93
C TRP A 245 -16.95 -19.91 -10.23
N LEU A 246 -17.30 -21.07 -10.79
CA LEU A 246 -16.70 -21.59 -12.03
C LEU A 246 -16.99 -20.69 -13.23
N GLN A 247 -18.21 -20.15 -13.34
CA GLN A 247 -18.60 -19.21 -14.40
C GLN A 247 -17.74 -17.95 -14.38
N VAL A 248 -17.55 -17.35 -13.22
CA VAL A 248 -16.80 -16.10 -13.08
C VAL A 248 -15.31 -16.30 -13.29
N ASN A 249 -14.75 -17.40 -12.76
CA ASN A 249 -13.31 -17.64 -12.80
C ASN A 249 -12.80 -18.20 -14.13
N LEU A 250 -13.62 -18.89 -14.93
CA LEU A 250 -13.13 -19.51 -16.17
C LEU A 250 -12.48 -18.49 -17.13
N PRO A 251 -13.09 -17.39 -17.53
CA PRO A 251 -12.45 -16.43 -18.44
C PRO A 251 -11.22 -15.77 -17.79
N LEU A 252 -11.23 -15.53 -16.49
CA LEU A 252 -10.08 -15.00 -15.76
C LEU A 252 -8.90 -15.99 -15.80
N LEU A 253 -9.12 -17.28 -15.58
CA LEU A 253 -8.09 -18.32 -15.64
C LEU A 253 -7.51 -18.46 -17.06
N ILE A 254 -8.36 -18.42 -18.07
CA ILE A 254 -7.89 -18.41 -19.47
C ILE A 254 -7.01 -17.19 -19.74
N SER A 255 -7.33 -16.03 -19.20
CA SER A 255 -6.47 -14.84 -19.36
C SER A 255 -5.08 -15.04 -18.75
N TYR A 256 -4.96 -15.81 -17.67
CA TYR A 256 -3.66 -16.12 -17.06
C TYR A 256 -2.79 -17.09 -17.91
N THR A 257 -3.37 -17.82 -18.84
CA THR A 257 -2.60 -18.58 -19.85
C THR A 257 -2.09 -17.72 -21.00
N GLY A 258 -2.49 -16.44 -21.06
CA GLY A 258 -2.12 -15.49 -22.10
C GLY A 258 -3.07 -15.47 -23.30
N ASP A 259 -4.06 -16.37 -23.39
CA ASP A 259 -5.04 -16.37 -24.49
C ASP A 259 -6.22 -15.43 -24.19
N TYR A 260 -5.96 -14.12 -24.25
CA TYR A 260 -6.98 -13.09 -24.02
C TYR A 260 -8.15 -13.14 -25.00
N ARG A 261 -7.92 -13.60 -26.25
CA ARG A 261 -9.01 -13.72 -27.24
C ARG A 261 -9.97 -14.85 -26.87
N LEU A 262 -9.45 -15.98 -26.45
CA LEU A 262 -10.27 -17.11 -25.98
C LEU A 262 -11.00 -16.73 -24.68
N ALA A 263 -10.30 -16.07 -23.73
CA ALA A 263 -10.90 -15.56 -22.51
C ALA A 263 -12.11 -14.64 -22.78
N LEU A 264 -11.94 -13.69 -23.69
CA LEU A 264 -13.00 -12.78 -24.10
C LEU A 264 -14.16 -13.53 -24.77
N LYS A 265 -13.88 -14.48 -25.65
CA LYS A 265 -14.89 -15.30 -26.34
C LYS A 265 -15.71 -16.12 -25.35
N GLU A 266 -15.06 -16.86 -24.46
CA GLU A 266 -15.75 -17.71 -23.47
C GLU A 266 -16.49 -16.85 -22.44
N GLY A 267 -15.91 -15.77 -21.97
CA GLY A 267 -16.57 -14.83 -21.07
C GLY A 267 -17.84 -14.24 -21.65
N LYS A 268 -17.86 -13.88 -22.94
CA LYS A 268 -19.06 -13.45 -23.66
C LYS A 268 -20.14 -14.53 -23.75
N GLN A 269 -19.74 -15.78 -23.97
CA GLN A 269 -20.66 -16.92 -24.01
C GLN A 269 -21.29 -17.18 -22.63
N ILE A 270 -20.47 -17.15 -21.57
CA ILE A 270 -20.95 -17.31 -20.19
C ILE A 270 -21.90 -16.16 -19.83
N LEU A 271 -21.53 -14.91 -20.12
CA LEU A 271 -22.36 -13.75 -19.80
C LEU A 271 -23.75 -13.78 -20.48
N ARG A 272 -23.89 -14.45 -21.62
CA ARG A 272 -25.15 -14.62 -22.36
C ARG A 272 -25.93 -15.86 -21.92
N HIS A 273 -25.31 -16.74 -21.16
CA HIS A 273 -25.94 -18.00 -20.78
C HIS A 273 -27.10 -17.77 -19.79
N PRO A 274 -28.28 -18.41 -19.95
CA PRO A 274 -29.45 -18.17 -19.12
C PRO A 274 -29.26 -18.53 -17.64
N ARG A 275 -28.27 -19.36 -17.32
CA ARG A 275 -27.92 -19.71 -15.92
C ARG A 275 -26.93 -18.74 -15.28
N THR A 276 -26.52 -17.68 -15.96
CA THR A 276 -25.65 -16.67 -15.36
C THR A 276 -26.46 -15.72 -14.49
N LEU A 277 -26.19 -15.75 -13.20
CA LEU A 277 -26.83 -14.93 -12.20
C LEU A 277 -26.32 -13.47 -12.29
N GLU A 278 -27.07 -12.52 -11.75
CA GLU A 278 -26.72 -11.09 -11.83
C GLU A 278 -25.41 -10.76 -11.12
N VAL A 279 -25.13 -11.39 -9.96
CA VAL A 279 -23.83 -11.25 -9.29
C VAL A 279 -22.72 -11.81 -10.17
N GLY A 280 -22.94 -12.96 -10.82
CA GLY A 280 -21.98 -13.50 -11.80
C GLY A 280 -21.77 -12.57 -12.99
N ALA A 281 -22.83 -11.97 -13.52
CA ALA A 281 -22.74 -11.01 -14.61
C ALA A 281 -21.96 -9.74 -14.21
N LEU A 282 -22.14 -9.26 -12.97
CA LEU A 282 -21.39 -8.13 -12.41
C LEU A 282 -19.89 -8.42 -12.46
N HIS A 283 -19.44 -9.56 -11.90
CA HIS A 283 -18.03 -9.97 -11.87
C HIS A 283 -17.46 -10.26 -13.27
N LEU A 284 -18.24 -10.91 -14.14
CA LEU A 284 -17.80 -11.16 -15.52
C LEU A 284 -17.54 -9.86 -16.28
N CYS A 285 -18.35 -8.83 -16.06
CA CYS A 285 -18.13 -7.52 -16.69
C CYS A 285 -16.78 -6.91 -16.29
N VAL A 286 -16.31 -7.11 -15.04
CA VAL A 286 -14.97 -6.65 -14.61
C VAL A 286 -13.88 -7.27 -15.50
N THR A 287 -13.90 -8.60 -15.65
CA THR A 287 -12.94 -9.33 -16.48
C THR A 287 -13.04 -8.95 -17.96
N LEU A 288 -14.26 -8.81 -18.49
CA LEU A 288 -14.49 -8.48 -19.91
C LEU A 288 -14.04 -7.05 -20.26
N VAL A 289 -14.21 -6.09 -19.34
CA VAL A 289 -13.71 -4.72 -19.52
C VAL A 289 -12.18 -4.72 -19.61
N ALA A 290 -11.50 -5.40 -18.69
CA ALA A 290 -10.05 -5.51 -18.70
C ALA A 290 -9.53 -6.19 -19.99
N LEU A 291 -10.14 -7.31 -20.38
CA LEU A 291 -9.79 -8.01 -21.63
C LEU A 291 -9.99 -7.14 -22.88
N CYS A 292 -11.08 -6.39 -22.95
CA CYS A 292 -11.34 -5.48 -24.06
C CYS A 292 -10.31 -4.33 -24.11
N ARG A 293 -9.89 -3.81 -22.95
CA ARG A 293 -8.82 -2.80 -22.86
C ARG A 293 -7.51 -3.36 -23.41
N ASP A 294 -7.11 -4.55 -22.96
CA ASP A 294 -5.83 -5.17 -23.32
C ASP A 294 -5.81 -5.61 -24.79
N LEU A 295 -6.94 -6.05 -25.34
CA LEU A 295 -7.12 -6.39 -26.76
C LEU A 295 -7.41 -5.17 -27.65
N LYS A 296 -7.53 -3.97 -27.10
CA LYS A 296 -7.91 -2.72 -27.81
C LYS A 296 -9.29 -2.78 -28.48
N GLU A 297 -10.19 -3.61 -27.95
CA GLU A 297 -11.58 -3.70 -28.40
C GLU A 297 -12.45 -2.65 -27.69
N TYR A 298 -12.10 -1.39 -27.79
CA TYR A 298 -12.57 -0.27 -26.98
C TYR A 298 -14.09 -0.10 -27.00
N GLN A 299 -14.69 -0.12 -28.18
CA GLN A 299 -16.15 0.05 -28.32
C GLN A 299 -16.97 -1.09 -27.68
N GLU A 300 -16.43 -2.31 -27.79
CA GLU A 300 -17.04 -3.49 -27.16
C GLU A 300 -16.90 -3.42 -25.63
N GLY A 301 -15.74 -3.01 -25.13
CA GLY A 301 -15.47 -2.82 -23.70
C GLY A 301 -16.43 -1.83 -23.04
N LEU A 302 -16.76 -0.73 -23.72
CA LEU A 302 -17.72 0.27 -23.22
C LEU A 302 -19.13 -0.30 -23.01
N LYS A 303 -19.54 -1.33 -23.78
CA LYS A 303 -20.81 -2.03 -23.52
C LYS A 303 -20.79 -2.77 -22.20
N TYR A 304 -19.64 -3.38 -21.83
CA TYR A 304 -19.51 -4.08 -20.55
C TYR A 304 -19.38 -3.13 -19.37
N VAL A 305 -18.78 -1.95 -19.55
CA VAL A 305 -18.77 -0.89 -18.52
C VAL A 305 -20.20 -0.46 -18.19
N ARG A 306 -21.03 -0.19 -19.21
CA ARG A 306 -22.46 0.15 -19.00
C ARG A 306 -23.20 -0.99 -18.31
N ARG A 307 -23.03 -2.22 -18.79
CA ARG A 307 -23.69 -3.40 -18.22
C ARG A 307 -23.26 -3.65 -16.77
N TYR A 308 -21.99 -3.42 -16.43
CA TYR A 308 -21.51 -3.46 -15.05
C TYR A 308 -22.28 -2.47 -14.17
N HIS A 309 -22.36 -1.21 -14.60
CA HIS A 309 -23.06 -0.17 -13.86
C HIS A 309 -24.54 -0.47 -13.69
N GLU A 310 -25.22 -0.92 -14.73
CA GLU A 310 -26.63 -1.35 -14.68
C GLU A 310 -26.84 -2.48 -13.66
N LYS A 311 -25.97 -3.49 -13.67
CA LYS A 311 -26.04 -4.60 -12.71
C LYS A 311 -25.72 -4.19 -11.29
N LEU A 312 -24.78 -3.26 -11.11
CA LEU A 312 -24.45 -2.69 -9.80
C LEU A 312 -25.68 -1.99 -9.20
N LEU A 313 -26.37 -1.16 -9.96
CA LEU A 313 -27.59 -0.48 -9.51
C LEU A 313 -28.75 -1.45 -9.25
N GLU A 314 -28.98 -2.43 -10.14
CA GLU A 314 -30.01 -3.47 -9.97
C GLU A 314 -29.84 -4.23 -8.66
N LEU A 315 -28.61 -4.69 -8.37
CA LEU A 315 -28.31 -5.48 -7.18
C LEU A 315 -28.32 -4.62 -5.91
N HIS A 316 -27.86 -3.38 -5.99
CA HIS A 316 -27.95 -2.42 -4.88
C HIS A 316 -29.42 -2.16 -4.50
N GLY A 317 -30.29 -2.01 -5.47
CA GLY A 317 -31.75 -1.84 -5.27
C GLY A 317 -32.47 -3.12 -4.79
N CYS A 318 -31.81 -4.28 -4.79
CA CYS A 318 -32.42 -5.54 -4.40
C CYS A 318 -31.48 -6.39 -3.50
N PRO A 319 -31.21 -5.96 -2.22
CA PRO A 319 -30.25 -6.61 -1.33
C PRO A 319 -30.51 -8.09 -1.07
N THR A 320 -31.79 -8.50 -0.99
CA THR A 320 -32.16 -9.90 -0.81
C THR A 320 -31.70 -10.78 -1.97
N LYS A 321 -31.87 -10.31 -3.21
CA LYS A 321 -31.41 -11.02 -4.41
C LYS A 321 -29.88 -11.10 -4.42
N ALA A 322 -29.19 -10.01 -4.11
CA ALA A 322 -27.74 -9.96 -4.00
C ALA A 322 -27.20 -10.97 -2.96
N ALA A 323 -27.81 -11.02 -1.79
CA ALA A 323 -27.42 -11.92 -0.71
C ALA A 323 -27.62 -13.43 -1.02
N LEU A 324 -28.61 -13.77 -1.83
CA LEU A 324 -28.88 -15.15 -2.26
C LEU A 324 -27.90 -15.65 -3.34
N GLN A 325 -27.38 -14.74 -4.16
CA GLN A 325 -26.47 -15.04 -5.26
C GLN A 325 -25.02 -14.85 -4.85
N ARG A 326 -24.47 -15.80 -4.09
CA ARG A 326 -23.10 -15.71 -3.58
C ARG A 326 -22.35 -17.04 -3.69
N SER A 327 -21.05 -16.94 -3.78
CA SER A 327 -20.09 -18.05 -3.70
C SER A 327 -18.86 -17.60 -2.93
N VAL A 328 -17.87 -18.47 -2.76
CA VAL A 328 -16.57 -18.13 -2.19
C VAL A 328 -15.94 -17.00 -3.04
N GLU A 329 -15.57 -15.89 -2.42
CA GLU A 329 -14.98 -14.69 -3.06
C GLU A 329 -15.91 -13.98 -4.06
N ILE A 330 -17.04 -14.58 -4.48
CA ILE A 330 -17.97 -14.01 -5.46
C ILE A 330 -19.25 -13.57 -4.74
N THR A 331 -19.26 -12.32 -4.32
CA THR A 331 -20.41 -11.66 -3.67
C THR A 331 -20.74 -10.36 -4.37
N PHE A 332 -21.88 -9.77 -4.02
CA PHE A 332 -22.20 -8.41 -4.50
C PHE A 332 -21.16 -7.40 -4.02
N GLU A 333 -20.79 -7.46 -2.75
CA GLU A 333 -19.83 -6.54 -2.12
C GLU A 333 -18.46 -6.60 -2.81
N SER A 334 -17.94 -7.82 -3.06
CA SER A 334 -16.68 -7.97 -3.78
C SER A 334 -16.76 -7.54 -5.25
N GLY A 335 -17.93 -7.70 -5.87
CA GLY A 335 -18.20 -7.18 -7.21
C GLY A 335 -18.26 -5.65 -7.24
N ALA A 336 -18.98 -5.06 -6.28
CA ALA A 336 -19.15 -3.60 -6.14
C ALA A 336 -17.83 -2.90 -5.79
N ALA A 337 -16.95 -3.54 -5.02
CA ALA A 337 -15.62 -3.01 -4.70
C ALA A 337 -14.75 -2.75 -5.95
N ASN A 338 -15.07 -3.37 -7.10
CA ASN A 338 -14.39 -3.13 -8.37
C ASN A 338 -14.90 -1.92 -9.15
N ALA A 339 -15.91 -1.18 -8.65
CA ALA A 339 -16.55 -0.10 -9.41
C ALA A 339 -15.54 0.94 -9.91
N VAL A 340 -14.67 1.43 -9.04
CA VAL A 340 -13.66 2.42 -9.44
C VAL A 340 -12.70 1.87 -10.50
N LEU A 341 -12.29 0.62 -10.38
CA LEU A 341 -11.42 -0.03 -11.37
C LEU A 341 -12.11 -0.09 -12.75
N VAL A 342 -13.36 -0.57 -12.78
CA VAL A 342 -14.15 -0.67 -14.01
C VAL A 342 -14.39 0.71 -14.63
N TYR A 343 -14.64 1.74 -13.81
CA TYR A 343 -14.87 3.09 -14.29
C TYR A 343 -13.59 3.72 -14.86
N VAL A 344 -12.44 3.53 -14.21
CA VAL A 344 -11.14 4.03 -14.71
C VAL A 344 -10.75 3.30 -16.01
N ASP A 345 -10.98 2.00 -16.09
CA ASP A 345 -10.80 1.26 -17.35
C ASP A 345 -11.79 1.79 -18.43
N GLY A 346 -13.04 2.04 -18.05
CA GLY A 346 -14.03 2.64 -18.93
C GLY A 346 -13.65 4.03 -19.44
N LEU A 347 -13.07 4.86 -18.59
CA LEU A 347 -12.52 6.16 -18.97
C LEU A 347 -11.39 5.99 -19.98
N THR A 348 -10.50 4.97 -19.78
CA THR A 348 -9.45 4.63 -20.73
C THR A 348 -10.02 4.24 -22.09
N LEU A 349 -11.01 3.33 -22.11
CA LEU A 349 -11.67 2.90 -23.35
C LEU A 349 -12.34 4.07 -24.08
N ALA A 350 -13.01 4.96 -23.33
CA ALA A 350 -13.70 6.12 -23.89
C ALA A 350 -12.71 7.17 -24.43
N ALA A 351 -11.58 7.39 -23.77
CA ALA A 351 -10.54 8.31 -24.22
C ALA A 351 -9.89 7.83 -25.52
N GLU A 352 -9.58 6.52 -25.64
CA GLU A 352 -9.01 5.92 -26.85
C GLU A 352 -9.89 6.10 -28.10
N VAL A 353 -11.22 6.14 -27.92
CA VAL A 353 -12.17 6.39 -29.02
C VAL A 353 -12.67 7.82 -29.05
N LYS A 354 -12.15 8.70 -28.18
CA LYS A 354 -12.53 10.12 -28.05
C LYS A 354 -14.02 10.33 -27.77
N ASP A 355 -14.66 9.40 -27.06
CA ASP A 355 -16.06 9.52 -26.64
C ASP A 355 -16.17 10.32 -25.32
N PHE A 356 -16.04 11.64 -25.41
CA PHE A 356 -16.13 12.54 -24.24
C PHE A 356 -17.51 12.51 -23.57
N ARG A 357 -18.58 12.20 -24.35
CA ARG A 357 -19.91 12.02 -23.76
C ARG A 357 -19.94 10.82 -22.82
N MET A 358 -19.28 9.72 -23.19
CA MET A 358 -19.16 8.54 -22.34
C MET A 358 -18.26 8.83 -21.13
N ILE A 359 -17.18 9.61 -21.29
CA ILE A 359 -16.35 10.06 -20.15
C ILE A 359 -17.21 10.77 -19.11
N ARG A 360 -18.02 11.77 -19.53
CA ARG A 360 -18.93 12.46 -18.62
C ARG A 360 -19.94 11.53 -17.95
N GLN A 361 -20.50 10.58 -18.69
CA GLN A 361 -21.43 9.60 -18.16
C GLN A 361 -20.77 8.74 -17.08
N ILE A 362 -19.54 8.27 -17.32
CA ILE A 362 -18.78 7.51 -16.31
C ILE A 362 -18.45 8.37 -15.10
N PHE A 363 -18.05 9.63 -15.28
CA PHE A 363 -17.83 10.56 -14.16
C PHE A 363 -19.08 10.71 -13.29
N SER A 364 -20.29 10.75 -13.87
CA SER A 364 -21.51 10.84 -13.08
C SER A 364 -21.82 9.58 -12.24
N TRP A 365 -21.12 8.48 -12.47
CA TRP A 365 -21.28 7.24 -11.71
C TRP A 365 -20.33 7.12 -10.51
N PHE A 366 -19.33 7.99 -10.41
CA PHE A 366 -18.42 7.99 -9.28
C PHE A 366 -19.14 8.45 -8.00
N PRO A 367 -18.86 7.80 -6.85
CA PRO A 367 -19.42 8.22 -5.56
C PRO A 367 -18.64 9.42 -5.00
N TRP A 368 -18.84 10.58 -5.60
CA TRP A 368 -18.10 11.81 -5.25
C TRP A 368 -18.26 12.25 -3.79
N ASP A 369 -19.34 11.87 -3.13
CA ASP A 369 -19.68 12.32 -1.76
C ASP A 369 -19.13 11.41 -0.67
N ASP A 370 -18.52 10.27 -1.03
CA ASP A 370 -17.94 9.32 -0.08
C ASP A 370 -16.50 9.70 0.26
N LYS A 371 -16.33 10.46 1.34
CA LYS A 371 -15.01 10.96 1.79
C LYS A 371 -14.03 9.84 2.20
N GLU A 372 -14.50 8.69 2.67
CA GLU A 372 -13.65 7.57 3.09
C GLU A 372 -13.03 6.82 1.90
N GLN A 373 -13.76 6.74 0.78
CA GLN A 373 -13.28 6.10 -0.44
C GLN A 373 -12.56 7.06 -1.39
N ALA A 374 -12.57 8.35 -1.09
CA ALA A 374 -12.17 9.40 -2.01
C ALA A 374 -10.67 9.38 -2.38
N LEU A 375 -9.76 9.20 -1.42
CA LEU A 375 -8.32 9.33 -1.62
C LEU A 375 -7.71 8.37 -2.66
N PRO A 376 -7.98 7.04 -2.61
CA PRO A 376 -7.46 6.11 -3.62
C PRO A 376 -8.04 6.36 -5.01
N GLN A 377 -9.26 6.93 -5.08
CA GLN A 377 -9.94 7.24 -6.34
C GLN A 377 -9.30 8.43 -7.04
N TYR A 378 -9.01 9.51 -6.30
CA TYR A 378 -8.44 10.74 -6.87
C TYR A 378 -7.06 10.49 -7.46
N SER A 379 -6.19 9.75 -6.78
CA SER A 379 -4.86 9.41 -7.30
C SER A 379 -4.94 8.59 -8.61
N ARG A 380 -5.90 7.67 -8.71
CA ARG A 380 -6.14 6.88 -9.93
C ARG A 380 -6.67 7.75 -11.07
N LEU A 381 -7.58 8.67 -10.79
CA LEU A 381 -8.12 9.60 -11.78
C LEU A 381 -7.06 10.59 -12.27
N GLU A 382 -6.22 11.10 -11.38
CA GLU A 382 -5.08 11.95 -11.75
C GLU A 382 -4.07 11.19 -12.62
N ALA A 383 -3.70 9.96 -12.22
CA ALA A 383 -2.82 9.12 -13.00
C ALA A 383 -3.40 8.81 -14.39
N TRP A 384 -4.71 8.56 -14.49
CA TRP A 384 -5.40 8.37 -15.76
C TRP A 384 -5.40 9.65 -16.60
N LYS A 385 -5.80 10.78 -16.04
CA LYS A 385 -5.84 12.09 -16.73
C LYS A 385 -4.49 12.47 -17.31
N ASN A 386 -3.41 12.21 -16.57
CA ASN A 386 -2.04 12.54 -16.99
C ASN A 386 -1.54 11.68 -18.17
N LYS A 387 -2.15 10.54 -18.45
CA LYS A 387 -1.86 9.75 -19.67
C LYS A 387 -2.43 10.38 -20.93
N TYR A 388 -3.46 11.23 -20.82
CA TYR A 388 -4.18 11.82 -21.93
C TYR A 388 -3.97 13.34 -21.98
N GLU A 389 -2.68 13.77 -21.99
CA GLU A 389 -2.30 15.19 -21.95
C GLU A 389 -2.87 15.98 -23.14
N THR A 390 -2.93 15.37 -24.34
CA THR A 390 -3.49 15.99 -25.55
C THR A 390 -5.02 16.21 -25.45
N GLU A 391 -5.73 15.35 -24.72
CA GLU A 391 -7.17 15.41 -24.50
C GLU A 391 -7.56 16.11 -23.19
N LYS A 392 -6.57 16.54 -22.39
CA LYS A 392 -6.78 17.09 -21.04
C LYS A 392 -7.81 18.22 -20.98
N ASN A 393 -7.80 19.13 -21.94
CA ASN A 393 -8.79 20.22 -22.01
C ASN A 393 -10.21 19.71 -22.23
N SER A 394 -10.39 18.72 -23.10
CA SER A 394 -11.68 18.09 -23.35
C SER A 394 -12.18 17.32 -22.13
N ILE A 395 -11.27 16.65 -21.41
CA ILE A 395 -11.56 15.93 -20.16
C ILE A 395 -12.00 16.91 -19.07
N LEU A 396 -11.26 18.02 -18.88
CA LEU A 396 -11.62 19.07 -17.91
C LEU A 396 -12.98 19.71 -18.24
N ALA A 397 -13.29 19.87 -19.52
CA ALA A 397 -14.61 20.36 -19.95
C ALA A 397 -15.75 19.43 -19.55
N GLU A 398 -15.51 18.10 -19.50
CA GLU A 398 -16.54 17.17 -19.03
C GLU A 398 -16.69 17.21 -17.51
N TYR A 399 -15.63 17.42 -16.74
CA TYR A 399 -15.73 17.72 -15.30
C TYR A 399 -16.53 19.01 -15.04
N ALA A 400 -16.30 20.05 -15.85
CA ALA A 400 -17.01 21.33 -15.69
C ALA A 400 -18.55 21.23 -15.85
N ARG A 401 -19.03 20.19 -16.53
CA ARG A 401 -20.46 19.91 -16.77
C ARG A 401 -21.10 19.02 -15.70
N LEU A 402 -20.34 18.53 -14.72
CA LEU A 402 -20.90 17.71 -13.64
C LEU A 402 -21.61 18.57 -12.61
N ASP A 403 -22.76 18.10 -12.16
CA ASP A 403 -23.50 18.69 -11.04
C ASP A 403 -23.20 17.88 -9.78
N THR A 404 -22.23 18.35 -9.00
CA THR A 404 -21.80 17.73 -7.72
C THR A 404 -21.04 18.74 -6.89
N ASP A 405 -21.17 18.62 -5.57
CA ASP A 405 -20.46 19.44 -4.56
C ASP A 405 -19.08 18.87 -4.18
N SER A 406 -18.61 17.84 -4.87
CA SER A 406 -17.30 17.25 -4.60
C SER A 406 -16.18 18.27 -4.79
N THR A 407 -15.35 18.43 -3.75
CA THR A 407 -14.21 19.34 -3.80
C THR A 407 -13.19 18.93 -4.86
N TYR A 408 -12.98 17.60 -5.08
CA TYR A 408 -12.14 17.12 -6.17
C TYR A 408 -12.64 17.59 -7.53
N VAL A 409 -13.95 17.45 -7.80
CA VAL A 409 -14.55 17.93 -9.05
C VAL A 409 -14.46 19.44 -9.16
N SER A 410 -14.61 20.15 -8.04
CA SER A 410 -14.43 21.63 -8.01
C SER A 410 -13.00 22.05 -8.37
N ILE A 411 -11.98 21.29 -7.96
CA ILE A 411 -10.58 21.51 -8.41
C ILE A 411 -10.48 21.31 -9.92
N GLN A 412 -11.10 20.28 -10.51
CA GLN A 412 -11.07 20.06 -11.95
C GLN A 412 -11.82 21.17 -12.73
N LYS A 413 -12.95 21.64 -12.19
CA LYS A 413 -13.68 22.79 -12.72
C LYS A 413 -12.84 24.06 -12.68
N MET A 414 -12.11 24.29 -11.59
CA MET A 414 -11.20 25.42 -11.41
C MET A 414 -10.04 25.39 -12.43
N LEU A 415 -9.41 24.22 -12.62
CA LEU A 415 -8.38 24.01 -13.64
C LEU A 415 -8.91 24.30 -15.05
N TYR A 416 -10.17 23.96 -15.33
CA TYR A 416 -10.82 24.28 -16.59
C TYR A 416 -11.03 25.78 -16.74
N ALA A 417 -11.58 26.45 -15.72
CA ALA A 417 -11.81 27.91 -15.72
C ALA A 417 -10.50 28.69 -15.92
N GLU A 418 -9.43 28.31 -15.21
CA GLU A 418 -8.10 28.90 -15.38
C GLU A 418 -7.61 28.81 -16.83
N LYS A 419 -7.76 27.63 -17.45
CA LYS A 419 -7.40 27.43 -18.87
C LYS A 419 -8.24 28.23 -19.86
N GLN A 420 -9.48 28.57 -19.51
CA GLN A 420 -10.34 29.45 -20.32
C GLN A 420 -10.04 30.94 -20.07
N GLY A 421 -9.18 31.27 -19.11
CA GLY A 421 -8.89 32.66 -18.70
C GLY A 421 -10.01 33.30 -17.87
N ASP A 422 -10.92 32.51 -17.32
CA ASP A 422 -11.99 32.96 -16.43
C ASP A 422 -11.47 33.10 -14.99
N ILE A 423 -10.78 34.22 -14.74
CA ILE A 423 -10.14 34.53 -13.46
C ILE A 423 -11.18 34.56 -12.32
N HIS A 424 -12.32 35.18 -12.54
CA HIS A 424 -13.37 35.30 -11.52
C HIS A 424 -13.88 33.92 -11.07
N ARG A 425 -14.18 33.03 -12.03
CA ARG A 425 -14.63 31.68 -11.72
C ARG A 425 -13.52 30.83 -11.09
N THR A 426 -12.26 31.04 -11.48
CA THR A 426 -11.09 30.38 -10.89
C THR A 426 -10.96 30.76 -9.41
N GLU A 427 -11.04 32.05 -9.08
CA GLU A 427 -10.99 32.54 -7.70
C GLU A 427 -12.15 32.03 -6.84
N GLU A 428 -13.38 32.09 -7.35
CA GLU A 428 -14.56 31.58 -6.66
C GLU A 428 -14.41 30.10 -6.29
N LEU A 429 -14.03 29.25 -7.25
CA LEU A 429 -13.82 27.82 -7.03
C LEU A 429 -12.62 27.54 -6.12
N TRP A 430 -11.58 28.36 -6.22
CA TRP A 430 -10.43 28.24 -5.34
C TRP A 430 -10.81 28.45 -3.87
N HIS A 431 -11.61 29.43 -3.55
CA HIS A 431 -12.08 29.68 -2.18
C HIS A 431 -12.95 28.52 -1.65
N ILE A 432 -13.76 27.90 -2.50
CA ILE A 432 -14.50 26.69 -2.12
C ILE A 432 -13.53 25.56 -1.78
N CYS A 433 -12.56 25.27 -2.66
CA CYS A 433 -11.60 24.19 -2.48
C CYS A 433 -10.64 24.42 -1.32
N ALA A 434 -10.25 25.67 -1.04
CA ALA A 434 -9.35 26.02 0.07
C ALA A 434 -9.96 25.73 1.45
N ASN A 435 -11.29 25.74 1.58
CA ASN A 435 -11.97 25.46 2.83
C ASN A 435 -12.13 23.95 3.14
N ASP A 436 -12.07 23.08 2.15
CA ASP A 436 -12.19 21.60 2.30
C ASP A 436 -11.25 20.91 1.30
N CYS A 437 -9.95 21.22 1.38
CA CYS A 437 -8.96 20.72 0.44
C CYS A 437 -8.74 19.20 0.64
N PRO A 438 -8.93 18.37 -0.40
CA PRO A 438 -8.62 16.95 -0.30
C PRO A 438 -7.11 16.75 -0.07
N PRO A 439 -6.71 15.75 0.73
CA PRO A 439 -5.30 15.42 0.91
C PRO A 439 -4.59 15.18 -0.43
N GLY A 440 -3.41 15.79 -0.57
CA GLY A 440 -2.59 15.68 -1.79
C GLY A 440 -2.85 16.75 -2.84
N PHE A 441 -3.85 17.63 -2.69
CA PHE A 441 -4.16 18.71 -3.62
C PHE A 441 -3.77 20.11 -3.13
N GLN A 442 -3.25 20.20 -1.92
CA GLN A 442 -2.82 21.49 -1.34
C GLN A 442 -1.83 22.22 -2.25
N TRP A 443 -0.94 21.43 -2.87
CA TRP A 443 0.06 21.99 -3.75
C TRP A 443 -0.55 22.59 -5.04
N GLU A 444 -1.46 21.90 -5.69
CA GLU A 444 -2.20 22.43 -6.84
C GLU A 444 -2.89 23.76 -6.51
N LEU A 445 -3.52 23.82 -5.33
CA LEU A 445 -4.19 25.06 -4.89
C LEU A 445 -3.20 26.21 -4.66
N ILE A 446 -2.03 25.91 -4.10
CA ILE A 446 -0.96 26.91 -3.92
C ILE A 446 -0.48 27.42 -5.28
N GLU A 447 -0.17 26.53 -6.23
CA GLU A 447 0.28 26.94 -7.57
C GLU A 447 -0.76 27.79 -8.31
N ILE A 448 -2.04 27.40 -8.25
CA ILE A 448 -3.12 28.14 -8.90
C ILE A 448 -3.28 29.53 -8.25
N ALA A 449 -3.23 29.59 -6.92
CA ALA A 449 -3.34 30.86 -6.21
C ALA A 449 -2.20 31.82 -6.61
N VAL A 450 -0.97 31.33 -6.65
CA VAL A 450 0.20 32.17 -7.02
C VAL A 450 0.08 32.66 -8.47
N ARG A 451 -0.26 31.77 -9.43
CA ARG A 451 -0.43 32.18 -10.84
C ARG A 451 -1.54 33.19 -11.05
N ASN A 452 -2.59 33.14 -10.24
CA ASN A 452 -3.77 34.00 -10.35
C ASN A 452 -3.82 35.13 -9.31
N HIS A 453 -2.74 35.32 -8.53
CA HIS A 453 -2.62 36.36 -7.47
C HIS A 453 -3.71 36.25 -6.39
N ILE A 454 -4.14 35.05 -6.06
CA ILE A 454 -5.11 34.76 -5.00
C ILE A 454 -4.35 34.59 -3.67
N LEU A 455 -4.85 35.21 -2.59
CA LEU A 455 -4.21 35.15 -1.27
C LEU A 455 -4.30 33.73 -0.69
N LEU A 456 -3.16 33.15 -0.30
CA LEU A 456 -3.03 31.78 0.25
C LEU A 456 -3.60 31.62 1.67
N LYS A 457 -3.76 32.70 2.40
CA LYS A 457 -4.16 32.71 3.81
C LYS A 457 -5.37 31.82 4.16
N PRO A 458 -6.46 31.75 3.35
CA PRO A 458 -7.58 30.84 3.63
C PRO A 458 -7.16 29.37 3.67
N LEU A 459 -6.37 28.92 2.69
CA LEU A 459 -5.84 27.56 2.61
C LEU A 459 -4.87 27.25 3.76
N LEU A 460 -3.90 28.16 4.01
CA LEU A 460 -2.89 27.96 5.04
C LEU A 460 -3.48 27.85 6.45
N LYS A 461 -4.62 28.49 6.71
CA LYS A 461 -5.34 28.35 8.00
C LYS A 461 -5.92 26.94 8.21
N GLN A 462 -6.20 26.21 7.15
CA GLN A 462 -6.72 24.84 7.21
C GLN A 462 -5.61 23.79 7.29
N MET A 463 -4.38 24.17 6.91
CA MET A 463 -3.23 23.28 6.90
C MET A 463 -2.49 23.35 8.25
N PRO A 464 -2.14 22.19 8.85
CA PRO A 464 -1.30 22.19 10.05
C PRO A 464 0.09 22.78 9.75
N PRO A 465 0.57 23.78 10.51
CA PRO A 465 1.91 24.37 10.31
C PRO A 465 3.05 23.35 10.33
N GLU A 466 2.84 22.22 10.99
CA GLU A 466 3.77 21.08 11.08
C GLU A 466 4.10 20.47 9.72
N THR A 467 3.21 20.62 8.74
CA THR A 467 3.35 20.05 7.40
C THR A 467 3.88 21.03 6.35
N TRP A 468 4.05 22.32 6.69
CA TRP A 468 4.41 23.33 5.69
C TRP A 468 5.82 23.17 5.13
N ASP A 469 6.75 22.60 5.91
CA ASP A 469 8.10 22.29 5.43
C ASP A 469 8.13 21.16 4.39
N GLU A 470 7.19 20.20 4.46
CA GLU A 470 7.03 19.12 3.48
C GLU A 470 6.58 19.68 2.12
N TYR A 471 5.71 20.71 2.12
CA TYR A 471 5.29 21.37 0.88
C TYR A 471 6.44 22.11 0.21
N THR A 472 7.34 22.74 0.98
CA THR A 472 8.54 23.37 0.40
C THR A 472 9.50 22.34 -0.20
N GLU A 473 9.55 21.11 0.32
CA GLU A 473 10.35 20.02 -0.27
C GLU A 473 9.76 19.53 -1.60
N ALA A 474 8.44 19.32 -1.66
CA ALA A 474 7.73 18.94 -2.90
C ALA A 474 7.87 20.00 -4.00
N VAL A 475 7.79 21.29 -3.65
CA VAL A 475 8.08 22.42 -4.57
C VAL A 475 9.49 22.36 -5.12
N THR A 476 10.42 22.05 -4.25
CA THR A 476 11.83 21.94 -4.58
C THR A 476 12.09 20.96 -5.72
N GLU A 477 11.42 19.82 -5.70
CA GLU A 477 11.52 18.79 -6.74
C GLU A 477 10.94 19.26 -8.09
N ARG A 478 9.88 20.06 -8.06
CA ARG A 478 9.19 20.61 -9.25
C ARG A 478 9.86 21.83 -9.87
N LYS A 479 10.91 22.42 -9.24
CA LYS A 479 11.68 23.58 -9.71
C LYS A 479 10.87 24.89 -9.85
N ASP A 480 9.71 24.98 -9.23
CA ASP A 480 8.87 26.20 -9.26
C ASP A 480 9.29 27.14 -8.13
N TRP A 481 10.20 28.03 -8.45
CA TRP A 481 10.78 28.97 -7.49
C TRP A 481 9.82 30.10 -7.11
N ASP A 482 9.07 30.63 -8.05
CA ASP A 482 8.17 31.76 -7.82
C ASP A 482 7.03 31.36 -6.87
N THR A 483 6.45 30.20 -7.09
CA THR A 483 5.46 29.63 -6.17
C THR A 483 6.05 29.42 -4.77
N MET A 484 7.31 28.97 -4.68
CA MET A 484 7.95 28.78 -3.37
C MET A 484 8.21 30.09 -2.64
N GLN A 485 8.64 31.12 -3.33
CA GLN A 485 8.83 32.47 -2.74
C GLN A 485 7.50 33.02 -2.21
N GLU A 486 6.43 32.91 -3.00
CA GLU A 486 5.12 33.40 -2.61
C GLU A 486 4.57 32.62 -1.42
N PHE A 487 4.69 31.30 -1.44
CA PHE A 487 4.32 30.44 -0.31
C PHE A 487 5.07 30.84 0.97
N TYR A 488 6.38 30.98 0.91
CA TYR A 488 7.19 31.43 2.04
C TYR A 488 6.75 32.77 2.57
N ARG A 489 6.52 33.74 1.68
CA ARG A 489 6.12 35.11 2.01
C ARG A 489 4.76 35.13 2.76
N GLU A 490 3.80 34.32 2.36
CA GLU A 490 2.49 34.25 3.00
C GLU A 490 2.47 33.38 4.28
N CYS A 491 3.33 32.37 4.38
CA CYS A 491 3.42 31.52 5.55
C CYS A 491 4.05 32.22 6.76
N MET A 492 5.12 33.00 6.56
CA MET A 492 5.91 33.56 7.67
C MET A 492 5.09 34.41 8.63
N PRO A 493 4.19 35.32 8.17
CA PRO A 493 3.35 36.11 9.08
C PRO A 493 2.38 35.27 9.91
N LEU A 494 1.95 34.09 9.38
CA LEU A 494 1.04 33.20 10.08
C LEU A 494 1.73 32.35 11.15
N LEU A 495 3.06 32.31 11.13
CA LEU A 495 3.90 31.59 12.11
C LEU A 495 4.41 32.50 13.24
N GLU A 496 3.94 33.75 13.30
CA GLU A 496 4.21 34.64 14.44
C GLU A 496 3.80 33.96 15.75
N GLY A 497 4.72 33.90 16.72
CA GLY A 497 4.55 33.19 17.96
C GLY A 497 4.80 31.66 17.90
N ARG A 498 5.24 31.14 16.75
CA ARG A 498 5.59 29.72 16.56
C ARG A 498 7.03 29.57 16.02
N PRO A 499 8.06 29.97 16.80
CA PRO A 499 9.44 30.10 16.31
C PRO A 499 10.03 28.79 15.76
N PHE A 500 9.62 27.65 16.31
CA PHE A 500 10.08 26.34 15.82
C PHE A 500 9.67 26.07 14.36
N TYR A 501 8.40 26.31 14.01
CA TYR A 501 7.90 26.07 12.64
C TYR A 501 8.37 27.15 11.67
N ALA A 502 8.45 28.40 12.12
CA ALA A 502 9.02 29.50 11.34
C ALA A 502 10.49 29.20 10.97
N GLY A 503 11.28 28.77 11.94
CA GLY A 503 12.68 28.38 11.70
C GLY A 503 12.83 27.20 10.76
N LYS A 504 11.98 26.17 10.87
CA LYS A 504 11.98 25.04 9.93
C LYS A 504 11.70 25.49 8.49
N LEU A 505 10.66 26.30 8.29
CA LEU A 505 10.30 26.82 6.97
C LEU A 505 11.41 27.69 6.37
N GLU A 506 11.98 28.59 7.17
CA GLU A 506 13.09 29.44 6.79
C GLU A 506 14.33 28.64 6.37
N GLN A 507 14.69 27.61 7.16
CA GLN A 507 15.79 26.71 6.82
C GLN A 507 15.60 26.03 5.47
N ARG A 508 14.41 25.54 5.18
CA ARG A 508 14.08 24.91 3.90
C ARG A 508 14.18 25.89 2.74
N PHE A 509 13.64 27.09 2.93
CA PHE A 509 13.69 28.13 1.92
C PHE A 509 15.15 28.57 1.62
N LEU A 510 15.94 28.84 2.64
CA LEU A 510 17.36 29.21 2.51
C LEU A 510 18.19 28.09 1.88
N GLU A 511 17.99 26.85 2.32
CA GLU A 511 18.67 25.69 1.75
C GLU A 511 18.38 25.57 0.24
N LYS A 512 17.14 25.82 -0.16
CA LYS A 512 16.77 25.79 -1.58
C LYS A 512 17.42 26.89 -2.37
N MET A 513 17.40 28.11 -1.86
CA MET A 513 18.08 29.25 -2.48
C MET A 513 19.56 28.95 -2.68
N LEU A 514 20.24 28.50 -1.63
CA LEU A 514 21.67 28.18 -1.63
C LEU A 514 22.06 27.01 -2.55
N THR A 515 21.14 26.11 -2.83
CA THR A 515 21.40 24.93 -3.69
C THR A 515 21.07 25.16 -5.15
N ARG A 516 20.27 26.19 -5.46
CA ARG A 516 19.80 26.49 -6.81
C ARG A 516 20.66 27.53 -7.53
N ASP A 517 20.93 28.62 -6.87
CA ASP A 517 21.42 29.82 -7.53
C ASP A 517 22.94 30.03 -7.35
N LEU A 518 23.60 30.60 -8.38
CA LEU A 518 24.93 31.17 -8.25
C LEU A 518 24.75 32.55 -7.64
N LEU A 519 25.20 32.75 -6.40
CA LEU A 519 25.08 33.99 -5.68
C LEU A 519 26.41 34.77 -5.75
N GLU A 520 26.30 36.07 -5.73
CA GLU A 520 27.48 36.91 -5.52
C GLU A 520 28.12 36.62 -4.15
N PRO A 521 29.44 36.69 -4.00
CA PRO A 521 30.12 36.27 -2.79
C PRO A 521 29.59 36.86 -1.48
N SER A 522 29.31 38.14 -1.46
CA SER A 522 28.76 38.83 -0.29
C SER A 522 27.35 38.35 0.07
N GLU A 523 26.52 38.12 -0.92
CA GLU A 523 25.17 37.60 -0.73
C GLU A 523 25.22 36.13 -0.31
N LEU A 524 26.14 35.35 -0.90
CA LEU A 524 26.35 33.95 -0.51
C LEU A 524 26.72 33.80 0.97
N ILE A 525 27.69 34.57 1.44
CA ILE A 525 28.13 34.59 2.84
C ILE A 525 26.95 34.94 3.74
N LYS A 526 26.26 36.03 3.43
CA LYS A 526 25.09 36.49 4.18
C LYS A 526 24.01 35.38 4.29
N ARG A 527 23.67 34.73 3.19
CA ARG A 527 22.65 33.66 3.20
C ARG A 527 23.10 32.39 3.93
N LEU A 528 24.37 32.05 3.87
CA LEU A 528 24.96 31.00 4.67
C LEU A 528 24.92 31.30 6.17
N GLU A 529 25.17 32.54 6.57
CA GLU A 529 25.06 33.02 7.96
C GLU A 529 23.60 32.94 8.46
N GLU A 530 22.65 33.45 7.65
CA GLU A 530 21.23 33.38 7.94
C GLU A 530 20.80 31.92 8.14
N TYR A 531 21.22 31.01 7.25
CA TYR A 531 20.95 29.59 7.35
C TYR A 531 21.53 28.97 8.62
N CYS A 532 22.81 29.20 8.90
CA CYS A 532 23.45 28.73 10.12
C CYS A 532 22.78 29.26 11.38
N THR A 533 22.39 30.51 11.39
CA THR A 533 21.72 31.14 12.53
C THR A 533 20.37 30.53 12.77
N SER A 534 19.56 30.36 11.73
CA SER A 534 18.23 29.75 11.82
C SER A 534 18.31 28.27 12.29
N VAL A 535 19.27 27.48 11.77
CA VAL A 535 19.47 26.10 12.19
C VAL A 535 19.94 26.00 13.65
N CYS A 536 20.91 26.83 14.06
CA CYS A 536 21.43 26.82 15.42
C CYS A 536 20.39 27.28 16.43
N SER A 537 19.68 28.36 16.18
CA SER A 537 18.60 28.86 17.04
C SER A 537 17.46 27.86 17.16
N GLY A 538 17.08 27.19 16.08
CA GLY A 538 16.11 26.11 16.11
C GLY A 538 16.58 24.94 16.97
N ALA A 539 17.84 24.57 16.90
CA ALA A 539 18.43 23.49 17.71
C ALA A 539 18.47 23.86 19.21
N GLU A 540 18.79 25.12 19.55
CA GLU A 540 18.81 25.62 20.93
C GLU A 540 17.43 25.52 21.61
N THR A 541 16.33 25.53 20.86
CA THR A 541 14.99 25.34 21.40
C THR A 541 14.66 23.89 21.76
N VAL A 542 15.41 22.91 21.24
CA VAL A 542 15.13 21.47 21.32
C VAL A 542 16.17 20.71 22.15
N TYR A 543 17.44 21.08 22.03
CA TYR A 543 18.55 20.35 22.62
C TYR A 543 19.16 21.08 23.82
N ARG A 544 19.68 20.30 24.77
CA ARG A 544 20.39 20.82 25.94
C ARG A 544 21.77 21.37 25.53
N GLU A 545 22.29 22.29 26.34
CA GLU A 545 23.59 22.94 26.09
C GLU A 545 24.74 21.94 25.96
N GLU A 546 24.76 20.85 26.78
CA GLU A 546 25.79 19.83 26.73
C GLU A 546 25.78 19.10 25.38
N ALA A 547 24.59 18.82 24.81
CA ALA A 547 24.45 18.17 23.51
C ALA A 547 24.91 19.10 22.39
N LEU A 548 24.61 20.39 22.48
CA LEU A 548 25.05 21.40 21.50
C LEU A 548 26.55 21.64 21.56
N ALA A 549 27.18 21.47 22.72
CA ALA A 549 28.64 21.60 22.88
C ALA A 549 29.40 20.44 22.25
N SER A 550 28.82 19.22 22.22
CA SER A 550 29.42 17.99 21.65
C SER A 550 28.48 17.31 20.63
N PRO A 551 28.19 17.97 19.51
CA PRO A 551 27.17 17.49 18.58
C PRO A 551 27.47 16.14 17.94
N GLU A 552 28.72 15.73 17.84
CA GLU A 552 29.13 14.41 17.35
C GLU A 552 28.80 13.31 18.36
N ASP A 553 29.13 13.50 19.63
CA ASP A 553 28.89 12.51 20.70
C ASP A 553 27.41 12.23 20.92
N TYR A 554 26.56 13.25 20.73
CA TYR A 554 25.10 13.14 20.85
C TYR A 554 24.40 12.82 19.53
N ALA A 555 25.16 12.57 18.45
CA ALA A 555 24.62 12.26 17.12
C ALA A 555 23.51 13.23 16.65
N LEU A 556 23.71 14.55 16.89
CA LEU A 556 22.74 15.55 16.52
C LEU A 556 22.45 15.57 15.01
N PRO A 557 21.29 16.09 14.57
CA PRO A 557 20.92 16.10 13.17
C PRO A 557 22.00 16.66 12.25
N THR A 558 22.15 16.05 11.08
CA THR A 558 23.18 16.38 10.08
C THR A 558 23.20 17.88 9.74
N ARG A 559 22.04 18.50 9.62
CA ARG A 559 21.92 19.96 9.37
C ARG A 559 22.55 20.79 10.48
N TYR A 560 22.31 20.42 11.74
CA TYR A 560 22.89 21.16 12.87
C TYR A 560 24.41 21.02 12.90
N ARG A 561 24.94 19.79 12.75
CA ARG A 561 26.39 19.55 12.70
C ARG A 561 27.04 20.31 11.55
N PHE A 562 26.42 20.32 10.39
CA PHE A 562 26.82 21.13 9.24
C PHE A 562 26.84 22.62 9.57
N ALA A 563 25.76 23.17 10.10
CA ALA A 563 25.65 24.58 10.46
C ALA A 563 26.67 24.97 11.53
N ALA A 564 26.94 24.12 12.50
CA ALA A 564 27.94 24.37 13.53
C ALA A 564 29.37 24.40 12.96
N ALA A 565 29.72 23.49 12.06
CA ALA A 565 31.02 23.50 11.36
C ALA A 565 31.14 24.71 10.43
N LEU A 566 30.12 25.02 9.64
CA LEU A 566 30.09 26.15 8.74
C LEU A 566 30.16 27.49 9.49
N LYS A 567 29.47 27.63 10.62
CA LYS A 567 29.52 28.85 11.46
C LYS A 567 30.94 29.13 12.00
N ARG A 568 31.72 28.09 12.29
CA ARG A 568 33.13 28.22 12.66
C ARG A 568 33.96 28.74 11.49
N ALA A 569 33.73 28.20 10.28
CA ALA A 569 34.40 28.71 9.07
C ALA A 569 34.03 30.17 8.76
N LEU A 570 32.76 30.55 8.82
CA LEU A 570 32.29 31.92 8.53
C LEU A 570 32.88 32.93 9.50
N ARG A 571 33.03 32.61 10.79
CA ARG A 571 33.71 33.45 11.79
C ARG A 571 35.19 33.69 11.49
N LEU A 572 35.88 32.72 10.90
CA LEU A 572 37.25 32.87 10.47
C LEU A 572 37.34 33.72 9.20
N ILE A 573 36.40 33.54 8.28
CA ILE A 573 36.27 34.34 7.06
C ILE A 573 36.02 35.81 7.41
N GLU A 574 35.17 36.11 8.38
CA GLU A 574 34.89 37.48 8.88
C GLU A 574 36.17 38.15 9.43
N LYS A 575 37.11 37.34 9.96
CA LYS A 575 38.43 37.83 10.45
C LYS A 575 39.51 37.84 9.40
N GLU A 576 39.20 37.56 8.15
CA GLU A 576 40.13 37.41 7.04
C GLU A 576 41.14 36.23 7.24
N GLU A 577 40.85 35.28 8.18
CA GLU A 577 41.64 34.08 8.44
C GLU A 577 41.18 32.96 7.48
N PHE A 578 41.40 33.18 6.16
CA PHE A 578 40.81 32.32 5.12
C PHE A 578 41.35 30.88 5.13
N ILE A 579 42.68 30.73 5.32
CA ILE A 579 43.34 29.42 5.31
C ILE A 579 42.84 28.53 6.46
N GLU A 580 42.67 29.11 7.63
CA GLU A 580 42.17 28.45 8.84
C GLU A 580 40.70 28.03 8.71
N SER A 581 39.93 28.66 7.80
CA SER A 581 38.52 28.31 7.55
C SER A 581 38.35 26.99 6.74
N PHE A 582 39.32 26.64 5.88
CA PHE A 582 39.21 25.49 4.97
C PHE A 582 38.95 24.13 5.66
N PRO A 583 39.59 23.77 6.77
CA PRO A 583 39.27 22.49 7.45
C PRO A 583 37.80 22.41 7.84
N TYR A 584 37.21 23.46 8.34
CA TYR A 584 35.79 23.53 8.74
C TYR A 584 34.84 23.49 7.53
N LEU A 585 35.19 24.09 6.42
CA LEU A 585 34.43 24.00 5.17
C LEU A 585 34.47 22.58 4.61
N LYS A 586 35.61 21.90 4.67
CA LYS A 586 35.75 20.49 4.30
C LYS A 586 34.92 19.58 5.21
N GLU A 587 34.95 19.83 6.50
CA GLU A 587 34.15 19.09 7.48
C GLU A 587 32.65 19.28 7.19
N ALA A 588 32.19 20.52 6.96
CA ALA A 588 30.82 20.82 6.61
C ALA A 588 30.36 20.04 5.36
N LEU A 589 31.20 20.00 4.31
CA LEU A 589 30.89 19.22 3.09
C LEU A 589 30.78 17.72 3.34
N ARG A 590 31.61 17.16 4.23
CA ARG A 590 31.50 15.73 4.60
C ARG A 590 30.22 15.43 5.36
N ILE A 591 29.81 16.33 6.26
CA ILE A 591 28.62 16.18 7.08
C ILE A 591 27.35 16.29 6.24
N TYR A 592 27.25 17.30 5.37
CA TYR A 592 26.03 17.59 4.59
C TYR A 592 26.33 17.88 3.12
N PRO A 593 26.57 16.85 2.32
CA PRO A 593 26.93 16.97 0.91
C PRO A 593 25.91 17.70 0.03
N ARG A 594 24.64 17.80 0.46
CA ARG A 594 23.59 18.51 -0.26
C ARG A 594 23.93 19.97 -0.50
N MET A 595 24.71 20.59 0.41
CA MET A 595 25.15 21.98 0.33
C MET A 595 26.47 22.18 -0.44
N SER A 596 26.95 21.15 -1.13
CA SER A 596 28.25 21.22 -1.87
C SER A 596 28.28 22.30 -2.93
N GLY A 597 27.14 22.69 -3.52
CA GLY A 597 27.04 23.78 -4.46
C GLY A 597 27.44 25.11 -3.84
N ALA A 598 26.79 25.49 -2.74
CA ALA A 598 27.02 26.74 -2.03
C ALA A 598 28.42 26.81 -1.39
N VAL A 599 28.78 25.74 -0.64
CA VAL A 599 30.11 25.70 -0.01
C VAL A 599 31.25 25.65 -1.04
N GLY A 600 31.03 24.99 -2.19
CA GLY A 600 31.99 24.97 -3.29
C GLY A 600 32.14 26.32 -3.99
N GLN A 601 31.08 27.14 -4.04
CA GLN A 601 31.20 28.54 -4.49
C GLN A 601 32.02 29.38 -3.51
N LEU A 602 31.72 29.22 -2.21
CA LEU A 602 32.48 29.92 -1.17
C LEU A 602 33.98 29.56 -1.19
N LEU A 603 34.30 28.29 -1.32
CA LEU A 603 35.68 27.83 -1.41
C LEU A 603 36.43 28.45 -2.61
N ARG A 604 35.82 28.49 -3.80
CA ARG A 604 36.42 29.12 -4.97
C ARG A 604 36.69 30.60 -4.76
N TYR A 605 35.71 31.30 -4.18
CA TYR A 605 35.88 32.71 -3.85
C TYR A 605 37.05 32.94 -2.89
N LEU A 606 37.15 32.11 -1.81
CA LEU A 606 38.23 32.24 -0.83
C LEU A 606 39.60 31.84 -1.39
N GLU A 607 39.66 30.89 -2.33
CA GLU A 607 40.89 30.55 -3.03
C GLU A 607 41.39 31.70 -3.92
N GLU A 608 40.48 32.42 -4.54
CA GLU A 608 40.79 33.61 -5.34
C GLU A 608 41.27 34.75 -4.46
N GLU A 609 40.58 35.05 -3.34
CA GLU A 609 40.93 36.14 -2.42
C GLU A 609 42.19 35.85 -1.61
N ALA A 610 42.39 34.64 -1.14
CA ALA A 610 43.52 34.27 -0.29
C ALA A 610 44.85 34.22 -1.06
N GLN A 611 44.86 34.28 -2.42
CA GLN A 611 46.03 33.94 -3.24
C GLN A 611 46.70 32.65 -2.73
N ALA A 612 45.94 31.72 -2.22
CA ALA A 612 46.42 30.52 -1.56
C ALA A 612 47.40 29.81 -2.48
N PRO A 613 48.64 29.52 -2.01
CA PRO A 613 49.61 28.80 -2.81
C PRO A 613 48.91 27.49 -3.19
N ARG A 614 48.58 27.32 -4.47
CA ARG A 614 48.24 26.00 -5.00
C ARG A 614 49.42 25.15 -4.59
N THR A 615 49.20 24.17 -3.70
CA THR A 615 50.17 23.15 -3.46
C THR A 615 50.67 22.69 -4.80
N ALA A 616 51.95 22.89 -5.09
CA ALA A 616 52.53 22.71 -6.43
C ALA A 616 52.43 21.22 -6.79
N VAL A 617 51.26 20.80 -7.18
CA VAL A 617 50.99 19.57 -7.88
C VAL A 617 51.63 19.76 -9.25
N SER A 618 52.59 18.92 -9.63
CA SER A 618 53.28 19.07 -10.92
C SER A 618 52.28 19.20 -12.05
N GLU A 619 52.58 20.03 -13.07
CA GLU A 619 51.71 20.20 -14.24
C GLU A 619 51.29 18.84 -14.84
N GLU A 620 52.13 17.83 -14.80
CA GLU A 620 51.85 16.45 -15.21
C GLU A 620 50.76 15.77 -14.36
N PHE A 621 50.78 16.04 -13.05
CA PHE A 621 49.76 15.45 -12.14
C PHE A 621 48.40 16.13 -12.29
N GLN A 622 48.37 17.44 -12.61
CA GLN A 622 47.15 18.19 -12.94
C GLN A 622 46.57 17.69 -14.27
N LEU A 623 47.43 17.48 -15.26
CA LEU A 623 47.06 16.95 -16.57
C LEU A 623 46.45 15.53 -16.47
N LEU A 624 47.10 14.68 -15.64
CA LEU A 624 46.63 13.32 -15.36
C LEU A 624 45.25 13.33 -14.65
N GLY A 625 45.11 14.18 -13.64
CA GLY A 625 43.83 14.37 -12.92
C GLY A 625 42.71 14.84 -13.85
N ALA A 626 43.00 15.75 -14.78
CA ALA A 626 42.04 16.21 -15.80
C ALA A 626 41.64 15.07 -16.76
N GLN A 627 42.62 14.24 -17.21
CA GLN A 627 42.34 13.07 -18.07
C GLN A 627 41.47 12.04 -17.39
N VAL A 628 41.73 11.73 -16.10
CA VAL A 628 40.91 10.79 -15.30
C VAL A 628 39.51 11.33 -15.13
N LYS A 629 39.32 12.62 -14.87
CA LYS A 629 38.00 13.26 -14.77
C LYS A 629 37.26 13.22 -16.12
N GLN A 630 37.94 13.40 -17.23
CA GLN A 630 37.35 13.28 -18.55
C GLN A 630 36.90 11.83 -18.84
N ALA A 631 37.70 10.83 -18.47
CA ALA A 631 37.34 9.42 -18.57
C ALA A 631 36.13 9.09 -17.69
N LEU A 632 36.07 9.64 -16.48
CA LEU A 632 34.94 9.49 -15.58
C LEU A 632 33.64 10.06 -16.19
N ARG A 633 33.67 11.23 -16.82
CA ARG A 633 32.50 11.77 -17.54
C ARG A 633 32.02 10.82 -18.63
N GLY A 634 32.92 10.25 -19.39
CA GLY A 634 32.58 9.25 -20.42
C GLY A 634 31.93 7.99 -19.84
N LEU A 635 32.41 7.51 -18.69
CA LEU A 635 31.79 6.39 -17.99
C LEU A 635 30.37 6.74 -17.47
N MET A 636 30.18 7.93 -16.92
CA MET A 636 28.90 8.43 -16.45
C MET A 636 27.88 8.60 -17.58
N GLU A 637 28.31 9.19 -18.71
CA GLU A 637 27.48 9.37 -19.91
C GLU A 637 27.05 8.04 -20.55
N THR A 638 27.89 7.01 -20.44
CA THR A 638 27.59 5.68 -20.96
C THR A 638 26.87 4.77 -19.95
N GLY A 639 26.53 5.27 -18.78
CA GLY A 639 25.80 4.52 -17.74
C GLY A 639 26.63 3.43 -17.03
N ARG A 640 27.97 3.45 -17.14
CA ARG A 640 28.88 2.47 -16.52
C ARG A 640 29.21 2.87 -15.07
N TRP A 641 28.15 2.92 -14.24
CA TRP A 641 28.21 3.48 -12.88
C TRP A 641 29.14 2.74 -11.90
N GLU A 642 29.28 1.41 -12.02
CA GLU A 642 30.19 0.63 -11.15
C GLU A 642 31.66 0.94 -11.42
N GLU A 643 32.01 1.04 -12.68
CA GLU A 643 33.36 1.40 -13.08
C GLU A 643 33.68 2.86 -12.72
N ALA A 644 32.72 3.75 -12.95
CA ALA A 644 32.82 5.14 -12.52
C ALA A 644 33.05 5.25 -11.01
N GLN A 645 32.36 4.45 -10.21
CA GLN A 645 32.54 4.42 -8.73
C GLN A 645 33.93 3.95 -8.32
N SER A 646 34.47 2.95 -8.99
CA SER A 646 35.82 2.47 -8.71
C SER A 646 36.88 3.53 -9.03
N VAL A 647 36.78 4.14 -10.21
CA VAL A 647 37.73 5.16 -10.68
C VAL A 647 37.67 6.43 -9.83
N ILE A 648 36.46 6.90 -9.47
CA ILE A 648 36.32 8.08 -8.60
C ILE A 648 36.86 7.82 -7.17
N GLY A 649 36.73 6.57 -6.68
CA GLY A 649 37.34 6.18 -5.40
C GLY A 649 38.85 6.28 -5.43
N GLN A 650 39.49 5.82 -6.50
CA GLN A 650 40.94 5.90 -6.69
C GLN A 650 41.39 7.37 -6.86
N LEU A 651 40.67 8.16 -7.63
CA LEU A 651 40.99 9.57 -7.83
C LEU A 651 40.92 10.34 -6.50
N LEU A 652 39.91 10.12 -5.69
CA LEU A 652 39.75 10.76 -4.39
C LEU A 652 40.72 10.24 -3.32
N ALA A 653 41.28 9.06 -3.48
CA ALA A 653 42.37 8.57 -2.64
C ALA A 653 43.67 9.34 -2.93
N LEU A 654 43.88 9.79 -4.15
CA LEU A 654 45.05 10.56 -4.58
C LEU A 654 44.85 12.08 -4.42
N LEU A 655 43.64 12.55 -4.68
CA LEU A 655 43.18 13.95 -4.62
C LEU A 655 41.95 14.07 -3.73
N PRO A 656 42.06 13.89 -2.41
CA PRO A 656 40.91 13.83 -1.51
C PRO A 656 40.10 15.12 -1.44
N ASP A 657 40.68 16.23 -1.83
CA ASP A 657 40.13 17.57 -1.74
C ASP A 657 39.69 18.11 -3.11
N ASP A 658 39.72 17.31 -4.18
CA ASP A 658 39.28 17.76 -5.50
C ASP A 658 37.75 17.87 -5.56
N ILE A 659 37.27 19.11 -5.60
CA ILE A 659 35.85 19.48 -5.53
C ILE A 659 35.06 18.89 -6.70
N GLU A 660 35.66 18.87 -7.90
CA GLU A 660 35.02 18.30 -9.08
C GLU A 660 34.85 16.79 -8.97
N ALA A 661 35.90 16.09 -8.49
CA ALA A 661 35.84 14.66 -8.21
C ALA A 661 34.80 14.33 -7.12
N LEU A 662 34.68 15.14 -6.08
CA LEU A 662 33.65 14.99 -5.05
C LEU A 662 32.23 15.15 -5.60
N ARG A 663 32.02 16.09 -6.54
CA ARG A 663 30.74 16.25 -7.24
C ARG A 663 30.40 15.04 -8.10
N MET A 664 31.36 14.59 -8.91
CA MET A 664 31.19 13.39 -9.74
C MET A 664 30.84 12.17 -8.89
N LYS A 665 31.47 12.00 -7.73
CA LYS A 665 31.13 10.93 -6.78
C LYS A 665 29.66 11.02 -6.32
N GLN A 666 29.17 12.22 -6.06
CA GLN A 666 27.76 12.39 -5.68
C GLN A 666 26.79 12.07 -6.81
N GLU A 667 27.11 12.47 -8.03
CA GLU A 667 26.30 12.15 -9.21
C GLU A 667 26.25 10.64 -9.45
N ILE A 668 27.39 9.95 -9.34
CA ILE A 668 27.49 8.50 -9.43
C ILE A 668 26.63 7.81 -8.37
N LEU A 669 26.68 8.28 -7.11
CA LEU A 669 25.88 7.73 -6.02
C LEU A 669 24.38 7.96 -6.22
N ARG A 670 23.99 9.14 -6.74
CA ARG A 670 22.56 9.45 -7.03
C ARG A 670 21.99 8.64 -8.18
N ALA A 671 22.78 8.34 -9.19
CA ALA A 671 22.33 7.55 -10.35
C ALA A 671 22.13 6.06 -10.03
N ARG A 672 22.58 5.59 -8.86
CA ARG A 672 22.47 4.19 -8.38
C ARG A 672 21.33 3.98 -7.36
N ILE A 673 20.72 5.07 -6.88
CA ILE A 673 19.51 5.03 -6.04
C ILE A 673 18.28 5.08 -6.93
#